data_b7ab965fd213818342b0cab17e9289e2
#
_entry.id   b7ab965fd213818342b0cab17e9289e2
#
_cell.length_a   1.000
_cell.length_b   1.000
_cell.length_c   1.000
_cell.angle_alpha   90.00
_cell.angle_beta   90.00
_cell.angle_gamma   90.00
#
_symmetry.space_group_name_H-M   'P 1'
#
loop_
_entity.id
_entity.type
_entity.pdbx_description
1 polymer ?
#
loop_
_entity_poly.entity_id
_entity_poly.type
_entity_poly.pdbx_seq_one_letter_code
_entity_poly.pdbx_strand_id
1 'polypeptide(L)'
;SAELLSTNSTLDTNQGVEAALAEFDAHVTSSLFWNTTDRPRNFVVFGEQRDNEASNVGFQHAISKKAATGTLFTLRSRADFSSNNNFLSSDPPPNTGNQALESDWTAALELEFNQPLLRGRGTAVNRTPILVARIGGDQTVANTEFFLQNMLTQIEIAYWGLYNSYRQFEVAKESVDNAIKVYNIEKDNFEIGGSQRSTKATVSRAAEQYFNFVGNLNSAYAEMQRRETDLRFLLGISSSDGKFIRPVDVPITSEIAFDWYESLNEALIRRPNLRIKQWEIKKKELALNYSKNGLLGQLNFVFLYRFLGLGDELIGGDGLDFPATNSGAVENLFGGDSQELRMGLTGGYTVGQRREMMNVRNAQLKLARERARLEDMELDVARELQNALKALVFHYKQARVNANRWLASQEEVRTYADLRDQGIDITNVLEAQRNEAQARVAFHDSIANYNQFVALIHRLRGTTLEYYNVQFGEGQWPEKAYYDAEELARKRSASLPMNYGFTRPGTVSISDGSSSVYGEEVPMDGTLMGDEMIEGEMILEGPLGDGELVPLKEIEEIQPRVDPPSTPKEPGFKADDRNITKAVRGSEILQASYLEAEAPEKKNIRWSQLGLADQGLSSGTRVRTKAKLRLVGSTD
;
A
#
# COMPACT_ATOMS: atom_id res chain seq x y z
N SER A 1 10.23 3.75 -4.34
CA SER A 1 9.67 2.90 -5.39
C SER A 1 8.30 2.37 -4.98
N ALA A 2 7.46 2.00 -5.95
CA ALA A 2 6.15 1.41 -5.70
C ALA A 2 6.25 0.15 -4.81
N GLU A 3 7.34 -0.58 -4.91
CA GLU A 3 7.62 -1.78 -4.11
C GLU A 3 7.87 -1.49 -2.63
N LEU A 4 8.46 -0.34 -2.30
CA LEU A 4 8.65 0.09 -0.91
C LEU A 4 7.33 0.46 -0.22
N LEU A 5 6.35 0.92 -0.99
CA LEU A 5 5.03 1.32 -0.48
C LEU A 5 4.03 0.15 -0.45
N SER A 6 4.40 -1.00 -0.99
CA SER A 6 3.53 -2.16 -1.12
C SER A 6 3.96 -3.29 -0.19
N THR A 7 2.98 -3.88 0.48
CA THR A 7 3.14 -5.17 1.19
C THR A 7 3.20 -6.38 0.24
N ASN A 8 2.91 -6.18 -1.07
CA ASN A 8 2.91 -7.21 -2.10
C ASN A 8 3.96 -6.87 -3.16
N SER A 9 5.23 -6.86 -2.77
CA SER A 9 6.35 -6.74 -3.69
C SER A 9 6.39 -7.92 -4.67
N THR A 10 6.86 -7.69 -5.89
CA THR A 10 7.14 -8.77 -6.86
C THR A 10 8.15 -9.77 -6.33
N LEU A 11 8.96 -9.35 -5.35
CA LEU A 11 9.97 -10.14 -4.64
C LEU A 11 9.43 -10.81 -3.37
N ASP A 12 8.14 -10.66 -3.03
CA ASP A 12 7.55 -11.36 -1.90
C ASP A 12 7.67 -12.88 -2.10
N THR A 13 8.35 -13.53 -1.17
CA THR A 13 8.61 -14.98 -1.21
C THR A 13 7.34 -15.83 -1.19
N ASN A 14 6.21 -15.28 -0.75
CA ASN A 14 4.95 -16.00 -0.64
C ASN A 14 3.92 -15.59 -1.71
N GLN A 15 3.95 -14.34 -2.19
CA GLN A 15 2.91 -13.78 -3.04
C GLN A 15 3.45 -13.15 -4.34
N GLY A 16 4.76 -13.06 -4.50
CA GLY A 16 5.41 -12.50 -5.69
C GLY A 16 5.25 -13.37 -6.93
N VAL A 17 5.48 -12.79 -8.10
CA VAL A 17 5.47 -13.50 -9.39
C VAL A 17 6.53 -14.59 -9.42
N GLU A 18 7.69 -14.31 -8.86
CA GLU A 18 8.81 -15.24 -8.76
C GLU A 18 8.50 -16.45 -7.88
N ALA A 19 7.85 -16.21 -6.73
CA ALA A 19 7.38 -17.29 -5.87
C ALA A 19 6.36 -18.19 -6.58
N ALA A 20 5.46 -17.61 -7.38
CA ALA A 20 4.50 -18.37 -8.18
C ALA A 20 5.15 -19.12 -9.34
N LEU A 21 6.25 -18.61 -9.90
CA LEU A 21 7.04 -19.27 -10.94
C LEU A 21 7.89 -20.42 -10.38
N ALA A 22 8.36 -20.30 -9.13
CA ALA A 22 9.17 -21.33 -8.47
C ALA A 22 8.46 -22.70 -8.37
N GLU A 23 7.13 -22.74 -8.43
CA GLU A 23 6.38 -24.00 -8.51
C GLU A 23 6.71 -24.83 -9.77
N PHE A 24 7.25 -24.20 -10.81
CA PHE A 24 7.64 -24.82 -12.08
C PHE A 24 9.15 -25.05 -12.20
N ASP A 25 9.91 -24.72 -11.18
CA ASP A 25 11.35 -24.98 -11.15
C ASP A 25 11.65 -26.48 -11.04
N ALA A 26 12.85 -26.87 -11.45
CA ALA A 26 13.29 -28.22 -11.27
C ALA A 26 13.77 -28.43 -9.83
N HIS A 27 13.21 -29.43 -9.18
CA HIS A 27 13.61 -29.83 -7.83
C HIS A 27 14.54 -31.02 -7.89
N VAL A 28 15.71 -30.90 -7.29
CA VAL A 28 16.69 -31.99 -7.13
C VAL A 28 16.62 -32.49 -5.71
N THR A 29 16.41 -33.79 -5.57
CA THR A 29 16.39 -34.46 -4.27
C THR A 29 17.39 -35.61 -4.26
N SER A 30 18.16 -35.74 -3.19
CA SER A 30 19.05 -36.84 -2.97
C SER A 30 18.81 -37.42 -1.59
N SER A 31 18.76 -38.73 -1.51
CA SER A 31 18.61 -39.43 -0.22
C SER A 31 19.51 -40.65 -0.15
N LEU A 32 20.10 -40.86 1.00
CA LEU A 32 20.89 -42.04 1.33
C LEU A 32 20.34 -42.63 2.64
N PHE A 33 19.95 -43.89 2.57
CA PHE A 33 19.45 -44.61 3.73
C PHE A 33 20.28 -45.84 3.95
N TRP A 34 20.63 -46.07 5.20
CA TRP A 34 21.26 -47.30 5.67
C TRP A 34 20.34 -47.91 6.73
N ASN A 35 19.92 -49.14 6.49
CA ASN A 35 19.05 -49.88 7.40
C ASN A 35 19.64 -51.26 7.68
N THR A 36 19.89 -51.55 8.95
CA THR A 36 20.29 -52.87 9.43
C THR A 36 19.13 -53.46 10.20
N THR A 37 18.74 -54.65 9.86
CA THR A 37 17.61 -55.35 10.46
C THR A 37 18.12 -56.67 11.07
N ASP A 38 17.86 -56.84 12.34
CA ASP A 38 18.01 -58.10 13.05
C ASP A 38 16.67 -58.37 13.74
N ARG A 39 15.92 -59.33 13.22
CA ARG A 39 14.57 -59.63 13.70
C ARG A 39 14.36 -61.12 13.82
N PRO A 40 13.84 -61.60 14.96
CA PRO A 40 13.45 -63.01 15.11
C PRO A 40 12.30 -63.31 14.11
N ARG A 41 12.43 -64.40 13.40
CA ARG A 41 11.38 -64.92 12.49
C ARG A 41 10.60 -66.02 13.19
N ASN A 42 9.30 -66.02 13.06
CA ASN A 42 8.45 -67.14 13.44
C ASN A 42 8.44 -68.21 12.32
N PHE A 43 9.63 -68.68 11.98
CA PHE A 43 9.84 -69.68 10.93
C PHE A 43 11.02 -70.57 11.32
N VAL A 44 10.83 -71.85 11.23
CA VAL A 44 11.81 -72.86 11.56
C VAL A 44 12.27 -73.61 10.31
N VAL A 45 13.56 -73.67 10.03
CA VAL A 45 14.18 -74.36 8.93
C VAL A 45 15.06 -75.49 9.55
N PHE A 46 14.79 -76.75 9.16
CA PHE A 46 15.49 -77.92 9.69
C PHE A 46 15.53 -78.03 11.24
N GLY A 47 14.52 -77.45 11.92
CA GLY A 47 14.43 -77.54 13.39
C GLY A 47 15.09 -76.39 14.16
N GLU A 48 15.72 -75.45 13.48
CA GLU A 48 16.34 -74.25 14.09
C GLU A 48 15.53 -72.96 13.69
N GLN A 49 15.33 -72.08 14.67
CA GLN A 49 14.83 -70.78 14.49
C GLN A 49 15.95 -69.86 13.96
N ARG A 50 15.75 -69.23 12.82
CA ARG A 50 16.72 -68.27 12.30
C ARG A 50 16.16 -66.85 12.38
N ASP A 51 16.98 -65.96 12.89
CA ASP A 51 16.68 -64.52 12.83
C ASP A 51 16.87 -64.00 11.40
N ASN A 52 16.16 -62.94 11.06
CA ASN A 52 16.35 -62.25 9.79
C ASN A 52 17.39 -61.16 9.97
N GLU A 53 18.58 -61.42 9.56
CA GLU A 53 19.66 -60.44 9.49
C GLU A 53 19.69 -59.88 8.05
N ALA A 54 19.55 -58.58 7.93
CA ALA A 54 19.60 -57.89 6.64
C ALA A 54 20.24 -56.52 6.78
N SER A 55 21.11 -56.18 5.85
CA SER A 55 21.68 -54.83 5.71
C SER A 55 21.32 -54.29 4.34
N ASN A 56 20.66 -53.14 4.32
CA ASN A 56 20.25 -52.48 3.11
C ASN A 56 20.78 -51.07 3.08
N VAL A 57 21.38 -50.66 1.97
CA VAL A 57 21.79 -49.29 1.71
C VAL A 57 21.05 -48.81 0.45
N GLY A 58 20.31 -47.72 0.53
CA GLY A 58 19.61 -47.16 -0.63
C GLY A 58 20.10 -45.74 -0.91
N PHE A 59 20.64 -45.54 -2.07
CA PHE A 59 20.95 -44.21 -2.60
C PHE A 59 19.99 -43.87 -3.72
N GLN A 60 19.32 -42.70 -3.59
CA GLN A 60 18.40 -42.23 -4.58
C GLN A 60 18.70 -40.77 -4.93
N HIS A 61 18.74 -40.47 -6.20
CA HIS A 61 18.86 -39.16 -6.75
C HIS A 61 17.73 -38.90 -7.74
N ALA A 62 16.93 -37.82 -7.56
CA ALA A 62 15.80 -37.53 -8.42
C ALA A 62 15.75 -36.06 -8.80
N ILE A 63 15.40 -35.82 -10.05
CA ILE A 63 15.11 -34.49 -10.60
C ILE A 63 13.65 -34.50 -11.02
N SER A 64 12.84 -33.62 -10.42
CA SER A 64 11.41 -33.49 -10.75
C SER A 64 11.11 -32.09 -11.24
N LYS A 65 10.21 -31.98 -12.24
CA LYS A 65 9.78 -30.71 -12.80
C LYS A 65 8.29 -30.75 -13.16
N LYS A 66 7.55 -29.72 -12.71
CA LYS A 66 6.15 -29.54 -13.06
C LYS A 66 6.02 -28.69 -14.33
N ALA A 67 5.26 -29.16 -15.28
CA ALA A 67 4.91 -28.40 -16.50
C ALA A 67 3.67 -27.53 -16.30
N ALA A 68 3.50 -26.52 -17.13
CA ALA A 68 2.33 -25.63 -17.12
C ALA A 68 1.00 -26.35 -17.36
N THR A 69 1.01 -27.54 -17.99
CA THR A 69 -0.15 -28.41 -18.17
C THR A 69 -0.59 -29.13 -16.90
N GLY A 70 0.26 -29.09 -15.85
CA GLY A 70 0.09 -29.82 -14.60
C GLY A 70 0.82 -31.16 -14.59
N THR A 71 1.49 -31.55 -15.68
CA THR A 71 2.30 -32.78 -15.78
C THR A 71 3.50 -32.67 -14.86
N LEU A 72 3.75 -33.70 -14.07
CA LEU A 72 4.96 -33.86 -13.30
C LEU A 72 5.89 -34.85 -14.00
N PHE A 73 7.07 -34.42 -14.37
CA PHE A 73 8.16 -35.25 -14.90
C PHE A 73 9.13 -35.54 -13.77
N THR A 74 9.55 -36.78 -13.63
CA THR A 74 10.57 -37.18 -12.65
C THR A 74 11.56 -38.13 -13.31
N LEU A 75 12.83 -37.76 -13.28
CA LEU A 75 13.95 -38.64 -13.64
C LEU A 75 14.62 -39.04 -12.31
N ARG A 76 14.71 -40.35 -12.06
CA ARG A 76 15.24 -40.89 -10.81
C ARG A 76 16.32 -41.92 -11.12
N SER A 77 17.47 -41.77 -10.49
CA SER A 77 18.53 -42.77 -10.42
C SER A 77 18.53 -43.37 -9.02
N ARG A 78 18.57 -44.66 -8.95
CA ARG A 78 18.53 -45.41 -7.69
C ARG A 78 19.60 -46.48 -7.69
N ALA A 79 20.28 -46.67 -6.58
CA ALA A 79 21.21 -47.76 -6.32
C ALA A 79 20.91 -48.30 -4.93
N ASP A 80 20.47 -49.55 -4.88
CA ASP A 80 20.12 -50.23 -3.63
C ASP A 80 21.06 -51.43 -3.43
N PHE A 81 21.70 -51.47 -2.29
CA PHE A 81 22.44 -52.61 -1.81
C PHE A 81 21.57 -53.43 -0.88
N SER A 82 21.54 -54.71 -1.06
CA SER A 82 20.87 -55.64 -0.17
C SER A 82 21.82 -56.79 0.19
N SER A 83 22.00 -57.04 1.46
CA SER A 83 22.69 -58.22 1.99
C SER A 83 21.81 -58.85 3.05
N ASN A 84 21.63 -60.13 3.00
CA ASN A 84 20.85 -60.85 3.99
C ASN A 84 21.28 -62.31 4.12
N ASN A 85 20.91 -62.94 5.23
CA ASN A 85 21.24 -64.33 5.55
C ASN A 85 20.29 -65.34 4.88
N ASN A 86 19.61 -64.97 3.79
CA ASN A 86 18.65 -65.83 3.10
C ASN A 86 19.16 -66.35 1.74
N PHE A 87 20.45 -66.45 1.57
CA PHE A 87 21.10 -66.95 0.36
C PHE A 87 21.27 -68.46 0.38
N LEU A 88 21.42 -69.06 -0.78
CA LEU A 88 21.65 -70.48 -0.95
C LEU A 88 23.14 -70.80 -0.68
N SER A 89 23.45 -71.64 0.33
CA SER A 89 24.81 -72.07 0.63
C SER A 89 24.87 -73.60 0.59
N SER A 90 25.98 -74.13 0.12
CA SER A 90 26.26 -75.55 0.11
C SER A 90 27.02 -76.03 1.38
N ASP A 91 27.49 -75.10 2.23
CA ASP A 91 28.23 -75.45 3.47
C ASP A 91 27.30 -75.91 4.58
N PRO A 92 27.70 -76.87 5.40
CA PRO A 92 26.89 -77.33 6.53
C PRO A 92 26.90 -76.32 7.73
N PRO A 93 25.71 -75.90 8.24
CA PRO A 93 24.39 -76.29 7.79
C PRO A 93 24.03 -75.55 6.50
N PRO A 94 23.48 -76.24 5.46
CA PRO A 94 23.19 -75.63 4.19
C PRO A 94 22.14 -74.57 4.37
N ASN A 95 22.42 -73.42 3.80
CA ASN A 95 21.47 -72.32 3.76
C ASN A 95 20.47 -72.59 2.60
N THR A 96 19.19 -72.70 2.89
CA THR A 96 18.12 -73.00 1.93
C THR A 96 17.40 -71.76 1.44
N GLY A 97 18.08 -70.62 1.46
CA GLY A 97 17.57 -69.37 0.92
C GLY A 97 17.32 -69.44 -0.60
N ASN A 98 16.62 -68.47 -1.11
CA ASN A 98 16.26 -68.36 -2.52
C ASN A 98 17.17 -67.37 -3.30
N GLN A 99 18.14 -66.75 -2.64
CA GLN A 99 19.07 -65.82 -3.29
C GLN A 99 20.31 -66.58 -3.77
N ALA A 100 20.83 -66.19 -4.92
CA ALA A 100 22.00 -66.82 -5.51
C ALA A 100 23.31 -66.34 -4.86
N LEU A 101 23.32 -65.08 -4.40
CA LEU A 101 24.45 -64.43 -3.74
C LEU A 101 24.04 -63.91 -2.35
N GLU A 102 25.02 -63.71 -1.45
CA GLU A 102 24.84 -63.16 -0.10
C GLU A 102 24.41 -61.69 -0.17
N SER A 103 24.92 -60.96 -1.14
CA SER A 103 24.62 -59.57 -1.36
C SER A 103 24.44 -59.26 -2.84
N ASP A 104 23.65 -58.25 -3.11
CA ASP A 104 23.41 -57.75 -4.45
C ASP A 104 23.23 -56.23 -4.49
N TRP A 105 23.62 -55.64 -5.59
CA TRP A 105 23.31 -54.25 -5.95
C TRP A 105 22.24 -54.25 -7.03
N THR A 106 21.19 -53.43 -6.81
CA THR A 106 20.20 -53.11 -7.80
C THR A 106 20.40 -51.66 -8.26
N ALA A 107 20.78 -51.43 -9.50
CA ALA A 107 20.81 -50.12 -10.11
C ALA A 107 19.57 -49.89 -10.93
N ALA A 108 18.95 -48.73 -10.84
CA ALA A 108 17.77 -48.39 -11.61
C ALA A 108 17.83 -46.95 -12.14
N LEU A 109 17.43 -46.74 -13.40
CA LEU A 109 17.17 -45.44 -14.00
C LEU A 109 15.70 -45.39 -14.39
N GLU A 110 14.95 -44.48 -13.75
CA GLU A 110 13.50 -44.38 -13.85
C GLU A 110 13.09 -43.06 -14.49
N LEU A 111 12.25 -43.14 -15.52
CA LEU A 111 11.54 -42.01 -16.10
C LEU A 111 10.07 -42.13 -15.76
N GLU A 112 9.58 -41.24 -14.93
CA GLU A 112 8.19 -41.16 -14.50
C GLU A 112 7.54 -39.89 -15.02
N PHE A 113 6.33 -40.03 -15.54
CA PHE A 113 5.53 -38.89 -15.86
C PHE A 113 4.07 -39.09 -15.38
N ASN A 114 3.56 -38.09 -14.70
CA ASN A 114 2.25 -38.09 -14.09
C ASN A 114 1.42 -36.94 -14.66
N GLN A 115 0.41 -37.24 -15.51
CA GLN A 115 -0.42 -36.24 -16.16
C GLN A 115 -1.81 -36.23 -15.56
N PRO A 116 -2.24 -35.13 -14.91
CA PRO A 116 -3.62 -34.96 -14.50
C PRO A 116 -4.53 -34.82 -15.73
N LEU A 117 -5.59 -35.62 -15.78
CA LEU A 117 -6.56 -35.62 -16.86
C LEU A 117 -7.84 -34.85 -16.55
N LEU A 118 -8.18 -34.69 -15.26
CA LEU A 118 -9.34 -33.95 -14.78
C LEU A 118 -8.90 -32.80 -13.83
N ARG A 119 -8.91 -33.04 -12.53
CA ARG A 119 -8.51 -32.03 -11.53
C ARG A 119 -7.02 -31.68 -11.68
N GLY A 120 -6.71 -30.39 -11.79
CA GLY A 120 -5.34 -29.90 -11.98
C GLY A 120 -4.85 -29.90 -13.42
N ARG A 121 -5.69 -30.33 -14.39
CA ARG A 121 -5.36 -30.28 -15.81
C ARG A 121 -5.44 -28.88 -16.38
N GLY A 122 -4.45 -28.55 -17.21
CA GLY A 122 -4.50 -27.43 -18.14
C GLY A 122 -3.78 -26.20 -17.64
N THR A 123 -3.33 -25.39 -18.58
CA THR A 123 -2.53 -24.19 -18.33
C THR A 123 -3.31 -23.11 -17.58
N ALA A 124 -4.62 -23.00 -17.82
CA ALA A 124 -5.46 -22.01 -17.17
C ALA A 124 -5.51 -22.18 -15.64
N VAL A 125 -5.50 -23.43 -15.16
CA VAL A 125 -5.54 -23.73 -13.72
C VAL A 125 -4.16 -23.57 -13.09
N ASN A 126 -3.15 -24.16 -13.71
CA ASN A 126 -1.79 -24.18 -13.15
C ASN A 126 -1.09 -22.80 -13.21
N ARG A 127 -1.45 -21.94 -14.16
CA ARG A 127 -0.93 -20.56 -14.25
C ARG A 127 -1.74 -19.55 -13.43
N THR A 128 -2.84 -19.94 -12.80
CA THR A 128 -3.67 -19.04 -11.99
C THR A 128 -2.86 -18.32 -10.91
N PRO A 129 -1.97 -18.96 -10.12
CA PRO A 129 -1.16 -18.27 -9.13
C PRO A 129 -0.28 -17.17 -9.75
N ILE A 130 0.34 -17.43 -10.91
CA ILE A 130 1.19 -16.45 -11.62
C ILE A 130 0.34 -15.25 -12.07
N LEU A 131 -0.85 -15.48 -12.62
CA LEU A 131 -1.75 -14.40 -13.07
C LEU A 131 -2.23 -13.56 -11.89
N VAL A 132 -2.55 -14.21 -10.76
CA VAL A 132 -2.94 -13.51 -9.52
C VAL A 132 -1.79 -12.66 -8.98
N ALA A 133 -0.56 -13.17 -9.01
CA ALA A 133 0.62 -12.43 -8.60
C ALA A 133 0.90 -11.22 -9.51
N ARG A 134 0.79 -11.38 -10.84
CA ARG A 134 0.92 -10.27 -11.79
C ARG A 134 -0.12 -9.17 -11.55
N ILE A 135 -1.40 -9.56 -11.39
CA ILE A 135 -2.45 -8.60 -11.04
C ILE A 135 -2.12 -7.92 -9.70
N GLY A 136 -1.48 -8.62 -8.76
CA GLY A 136 -0.95 -8.02 -7.54
C GLY A 136 0.06 -6.90 -7.80
N GLY A 137 0.97 -7.10 -8.74
CA GLY A 137 1.90 -6.07 -9.21
C GLY A 137 1.18 -4.85 -9.82
N ASP A 138 0.22 -5.09 -10.73
CA ASP A 138 -0.57 -4.01 -11.35
C ASP A 138 -1.37 -3.21 -10.30
N GLN A 139 -1.92 -3.89 -9.28
CA GLN A 139 -2.57 -3.24 -8.14
C GLN A 139 -1.59 -2.39 -7.33
N THR A 140 -0.35 -2.83 -7.17
CA THR A 140 0.70 -2.08 -6.47
C THR A 140 1.01 -0.78 -7.18
N VAL A 141 1.15 -0.81 -8.50
CA VAL A 141 1.36 0.41 -9.32
C VAL A 141 0.18 1.37 -9.17
N ALA A 142 -1.05 0.88 -9.28
CA ALA A 142 -2.23 1.71 -9.11
C ALA A 142 -2.39 2.27 -7.68
N ASN A 143 -1.99 1.51 -6.65
CA ASN A 143 -1.94 2.00 -5.27
C ASN A 143 -0.92 3.13 -5.10
N THR A 144 0.25 2.99 -5.71
CA THR A 144 1.29 4.03 -5.66
C THR A 144 0.81 5.32 -6.33
N GLU A 145 0.14 5.20 -7.47
CA GLU A 145 -0.52 6.33 -8.14
C GLU A 145 -1.54 7.00 -7.21
N PHE A 146 -2.38 6.22 -6.55
CA PHE A 146 -3.36 6.72 -5.59
C PHE A 146 -2.71 7.46 -4.41
N PHE A 147 -1.64 6.90 -3.84
CA PHE A 147 -0.90 7.56 -2.76
C PHE A 147 -0.24 8.86 -3.22
N LEU A 148 0.34 8.87 -4.41
CA LEU A 148 0.98 10.07 -4.97
C LEU A 148 -0.06 11.19 -5.23
N GLN A 149 -1.21 10.87 -5.82
CA GLN A 149 -2.30 11.82 -6.01
C GLN A 149 -2.80 12.39 -4.67
N ASN A 150 -2.97 11.54 -3.66
CA ASN A 150 -3.37 12.00 -2.33
C ASN A 150 -2.30 12.87 -1.68
N MET A 151 -1.03 12.50 -1.77
CA MET A 151 0.10 13.27 -1.21
C MET A 151 0.18 14.67 -1.84
N LEU A 152 0.14 14.76 -3.17
CA LEU A 152 0.17 16.05 -3.87
C LEU A 152 -1.01 16.93 -3.48
N THR A 153 -2.22 16.35 -3.42
CA THR A 153 -3.40 17.11 -3.00
C THR A 153 -3.29 17.58 -1.54
N GLN A 154 -2.76 16.75 -0.63
CA GLN A 154 -2.54 17.14 0.76
C GLN A 154 -1.50 18.25 0.89
N ILE A 155 -0.43 18.22 0.10
CA ILE A 155 0.58 19.28 0.05
C ILE A 155 -0.06 20.60 -0.40
N GLU A 156 -0.87 20.58 -1.45
CA GLU A 156 -1.54 21.79 -1.93
C GLU A 156 -2.55 22.34 -0.91
N ILE A 157 -3.35 21.48 -0.30
CA ILE A 157 -4.28 21.89 0.77
C ILE A 157 -3.51 22.51 1.95
N ALA A 158 -2.39 21.92 2.36
CA ALA A 158 -1.55 22.45 3.41
C ALA A 158 -0.89 23.79 3.00
N TYR A 159 -0.47 23.92 1.74
CA TYR A 159 0.09 25.15 1.20
C TYR A 159 -0.91 26.31 1.23
N TRP A 160 -2.15 26.08 0.73
CA TRP A 160 -3.19 27.11 0.82
C TRP A 160 -3.63 27.39 2.26
N GLY A 161 -3.54 26.39 3.13
CA GLY A 161 -3.74 26.57 4.58
C GLY A 161 -2.66 27.48 5.19
N LEU A 162 -1.40 27.30 4.81
CA LEU A 162 -0.30 28.16 5.22
C LEU A 162 -0.43 29.58 4.64
N TYR A 163 -0.77 29.70 3.37
CA TYR A 163 -1.06 30.99 2.74
C TYR A 163 -2.10 31.79 3.53
N ASN A 164 -3.21 31.13 3.88
CA ASN A 164 -4.26 31.75 4.66
C ASN A 164 -3.77 32.20 6.04
N SER A 165 -3.00 31.37 6.74
CA SER A 165 -2.47 31.74 8.06
C SER A 165 -1.49 32.93 8.02
N TYR A 166 -0.70 33.05 6.94
CA TYR A 166 0.12 34.24 6.70
C TYR A 166 -0.74 35.50 6.50
N ARG A 167 -1.82 35.40 5.72
CA ARG A 167 -2.74 36.53 5.52
C ARG A 167 -3.45 36.94 6.81
N GLN A 168 -3.86 35.96 7.61
CA GLN A 168 -4.45 36.23 8.93
C GLN A 168 -3.44 36.91 9.86
N PHE A 169 -2.19 36.48 9.85
CA PHE A 169 -1.12 37.11 10.62
C PHE A 169 -0.87 38.58 10.18
N GLU A 170 -0.83 38.84 8.86
CA GLU A 170 -0.69 40.18 8.29
C GLU A 170 -1.87 41.09 8.73
N VAL A 171 -3.09 40.59 8.67
CA VAL A 171 -4.29 41.32 9.13
C VAL A 171 -4.22 41.59 10.62
N ALA A 172 -3.85 40.62 11.43
CA ALA A 172 -3.73 40.78 12.87
C ALA A 172 -2.65 41.79 13.23
N LYS A 173 -1.49 41.81 12.56
CA LYS A 173 -0.42 42.77 12.74
C LYS A 173 -0.89 44.19 12.43
N GLU A 174 -1.52 44.40 11.28
CA GLU A 174 -2.07 45.69 10.88
C GLU A 174 -3.15 46.19 11.86
N SER A 175 -3.98 45.29 12.36
CA SER A 175 -5.00 45.60 13.37
C SER A 175 -4.37 46.09 14.69
N VAL A 176 -3.26 45.49 15.14
CA VAL A 176 -2.49 45.95 16.31
C VAL A 176 -1.89 47.33 16.05
N ASP A 177 -1.29 47.55 14.87
CA ASP A 177 -0.69 48.84 14.49
C ASP A 177 -1.73 49.97 14.42
N ASN A 178 -2.94 49.66 13.99
CA ASN A 178 -4.05 50.61 13.95
C ASN A 178 -4.63 50.88 15.36
N ALA A 179 -4.78 49.84 16.18
CA ALA A 179 -5.30 49.96 17.54
C ALA A 179 -4.36 50.74 18.46
N ILE A 180 -3.03 50.57 18.34
CA ILE A 180 -2.07 51.35 19.14
C ILE A 180 -2.10 52.82 18.78
N LYS A 181 -2.28 53.17 17.48
CA LYS A 181 -2.46 54.56 17.06
C LYS A 181 -3.68 55.19 17.72
N VAL A 182 -4.82 54.48 17.68
CA VAL A 182 -6.06 54.96 18.30
C VAL A 182 -5.90 55.10 19.81
N TYR A 183 -5.29 54.12 20.47
CA TYR A 183 -5.02 54.19 21.92
C TYR A 183 -4.15 55.41 22.30
N ASN A 184 -3.05 55.64 21.56
CA ASN A 184 -2.14 56.78 21.85
C ASN A 184 -2.86 58.12 21.66
N ILE A 185 -3.65 58.29 20.59
CA ILE A 185 -4.38 59.54 20.37
C ILE A 185 -5.43 59.78 21.46
N GLU A 186 -6.15 58.72 21.92
CA GLU A 186 -7.11 58.90 23.04
C GLU A 186 -6.42 59.21 24.38
N LYS A 187 -5.25 58.63 24.61
CA LYS A 187 -4.46 58.88 25.78
C LYS A 187 -3.96 60.32 25.78
N ASP A 188 -3.39 60.82 24.68
CA ASP A 188 -2.89 62.16 24.53
C ASP A 188 -4.03 63.22 24.67
N ASN A 189 -5.19 62.93 24.06
CA ASN A 189 -6.36 63.79 24.19
C ASN A 189 -6.88 63.89 25.63
N PHE A 190 -6.80 62.79 26.37
CA PHE A 190 -7.16 62.75 27.79
C PHE A 190 -6.16 63.52 28.67
N GLU A 191 -4.85 63.36 28.41
CA GLU A 191 -3.77 64.01 29.18
C GLU A 191 -3.73 65.57 28.94
N ILE A 192 -3.97 66.02 27.71
CA ILE A 192 -4.00 67.44 27.37
C ILE A 192 -5.24 68.15 27.94
N GLY A 193 -6.28 67.36 28.34
CA GLY A 193 -7.50 67.93 28.92
C GLY A 193 -8.33 68.76 27.91
N GLY A 194 -7.98 68.72 26.64
CA GLY A 194 -8.55 69.58 25.58
C GLY A 194 -9.87 69.08 24.98
N SER A 195 -10.28 67.88 25.28
CA SER A 195 -11.50 67.29 24.71
C SER A 195 -12.47 66.83 25.78
N GLN A 196 -13.64 67.40 25.84
CA GLN A 196 -14.74 66.99 26.74
C GLN A 196 -15.22 65.54 26.47
N ARG A 197 -14.64 64.90 25.49
CA ARG A 197 -15.03 63.55 24.96
C ARG A 197 -14.09 62.43 25.30
N SER A 198 -12.75 62.73 25.51
CA SER A 198 -11.80 61.71 25.92
C SER A 198 -11.88 61.53 27.43
N THR A 199 -12.51 60.44 27.85
CA THR A 199 -12.68 60.08 29.27
C THR A 199 -11.77 58.90 29.60
N LYS A 200 -11.53 58.68 30.89
CA LYS A 200 -10.81 57.48 31.34
C LYS A 200 -11.44 56.19 30.81
N ALA A 201 -12.78 56.18 30.59
CA ALA A 201 -13.49 55.03 30.06
C ALA A 201 -13.17 54.79 28.57
N THR A 202 -13.05 55.85 27.74
CA THR A 202 -12.67 55.72 26.33
C THR A 202 -11.24 55.25 26.15
N VAL A 203 -10.29 55.77 26.99
CA VAL A 203 -8.90 55.28 27.01
C VAL A 203 -8.82 53.82 27.43
N SER A 204 -9.62 53.41 28.44
CA SER A 204 -9.64 51.99 28.87
C SER A 204 -10.22 51.07 27.81
N ARG A 205 -11.24 51.47 27.02
CA ARG A 205 -11.76 50.72 25.90
C ARG A 205 -10.77 50.57 24.76
N ALA A 206 -10.05 51.67 24.43
CA ALA A 206 -8.99 51.62 23.41
C ALA A 206 -7.83 50.69 23.85
N ALA A 207 -7.47 50.71 25.13
CA ALA A 207 -6.48 49.78 25.69
C ALA A 207 -6.95 48.32 25.64
N GLU A 208 -8.20 48.04 26.01
CA GLU A 208 -8.79 46.72 25.95
C GLU A 208 -8.78 46.18 24.53
N GLN A 209 -9.20 46.97 23.55
CA GLN A 209 -9.19 46.58 22.14
C GLN A 209 -7.76 46.33 21.62
N TYR A 210 -6.78 47.17 22.01
CA TYR A 210 -5.38 46.93 21.67
C TYR A 210 -4.89 45.58 22.19
N PHE A 211 -5.11 45.27 23.47
CA PHE A 211 -4.69 43.99 24.05
C PHE A 211 -5.44 42.81 23.44
N ASN A 212 -6.68 42.99 23.04
CA ASN A 212 -7.44 41.96 22.30
C ASN A 212 -6.78 41.65 20.96
N PHE A 213 -6.40 42.65 20.18
CA PHE A 213 -5.69 42.46 18.91
C PHE A 213 -4.28 41.90 19.13
N VAL A 214 -3.56 42.23 20.20
CA VAL A 214 -2.28 41.59 20.55
C VAL A 214 -2.48 40.12 20.85
N GLY A 215 -3.56 39.72 21.55
CA GLY A 215 -3.94 38.34 21.77
C GLY A 215 -4.22 37.59 20.46
N ASN A 216 -4.96 38.21 19.53
CA ASN A 216 -5.23 37.68 18.22
C ASN A 216 -3.96 37.53 17.38
N LEU A 217 -3.02 38.48 17.44
CA LEU A 217 -1.73 38.41 16.76
C LEU A 217 -0.91 37.22 17.22
N ASN A 218 -0.83 37.01 18.54
CA ASN A 218 -0.13 35.86 19.11
C ASN A 218 -0.74 34.53 18.66
N SER A 219 -2.07 34.47 18.63
CA SER A 219 -2.80 33.29 18.15
C SER A 219 -2.58 33.02 16.65
N ALA A 220 -2.61 34.07 15.83
CA ALA A 220 -2.36 33.98 14.38
C ALA A 220 -0.91 33.56 14.09
N TYR A 221 0.07 34.05 14.90
CA TYR A 221 1.47 33.66 14.79
C TYR A 221 1.66 32.16 15.12
N ALA A 222 1.06 31.69 16.21
CA ALA A 222 1.14 30.30 16.60
C ALA A 222 0.49 29.37 15.54
N GLU A 223 -0.65 29.78 14.96
CA GLU A 223 -1.31 29.01 13.88
C GLU A 223 -0.47 28.99 12.60
N MET A 224 0.18 30.10 12.25
CA MET A 224 1.10 30.17 11.11
C MET A 224 2.26 29.18 11.28
N GLN A 225 2.90 29.16 12.47
CA GLN A 225 3.98 28.20 12.75
C GLN A 225 3.51 26.76 12.70
N ARG A 226 2.31 26.47 13.21
CA ARG A 226 1.73 25.13 13.14
C ARG A 226 1.51 24.70 11.70
N ARG A 227 0.91 25.53 10.86
CA ARG A 227 0.67 25.24 9.43
C ARG A 227 1.97 25.06 8.65
N GLU A 228 2.99 25.82 8.98
CA GLU A 228 4.32 25.63 8.40
C GLU A 228 4.91 24.27 8.77
N THR A 229 4.83 23.90 10.04
CA THR A 229 5.30 22.59 10.51
C THR A 229 4.56 21.43 9.83
N ASP A 230 3.23 21.55 9.67
CA ASP A 230 2.41 20.56 8.96
C ASP A 230 2.86 20.42 7.49
N LEU A 231 3.11 21.54 6.81
CA LEU A 231 3.60 21.51 5.43
C LEU A 231 5.00 20.91 5.32
N ARG A 232 5.93 21.26 6.23
CA ARG A 232 7.27 20.69 6.28
C ARG A 232 7.24 19.18 6.48
N PHE A 233 6.37 18.70 7.35
CA PHE A 233 6.17 17.27 7.55
C PHE A 233 5.75 16.56 6.25
N LEU A 234 4.79 17.12 5.51
CA LEU A 234 4.34 16.56 4.22
C LEU A 234 5.43 16.59 3.15
N LEU A 235 6.30 17.58 3.17
CA LEU A 235 7.44 17.72 2.24
C LEU A 235 8.65 16.87 2.66
N GLY A 236 8.64 16.28 3.85
CA GLY A 236 9.77 15.52 4.39
C GLY A 236 10.97 16.39 4.78
N ILE A 237 10.75 17.70 5.03
CA ILE A 237 11.78 18.67 5.41
C ILE A 237 11.85 18.77 6.94
N SER A 238 13.06 18.89 7.48
CA SER A 238 13.24 19.10 8.91
C SER A 238 12.54 20.37 9.41
N SER A 239 11.90 20.30 10.56
CA SER A 239 11.27 21.46 11.21
C SER A 239 12.27 22.45 11.84
N SER A 240 13.54 22.06 11.95
CA SER A 240 14.57 22.79 12.72
C SER A 240 15.70 23.37 11.87
N ASP A 241 15.46 23.68 10.58
CA ASP A 241 16.49 24.26 9.70
C ASP A 241 16.69 25.77 9.85
N GLY A 242 15.92 26.43 10.75
CA GLY A 242 16.00 27.87 11.01
C GLY A 242 15.45 28.75 9.89
N LYS A 243 14.82 28.20 8.86
CA LYS A 243 14.23 28.95 7.75
C LYS A 243 12.71 28.90 7.82
N PHE A 244 12.03 29.95 7.36
CA PHE A 244 10.57 29.99 7.25
C PHE A 244 10.13 29.79 5.81
N ILE A 245 9.13 28.94 5.59
CA ILE A 245 8.49 28.77 4.28
C ILE A 245 7.45 29.86 4.11
N ARG A 246 7.66 30.78 3.17
CA ARG A 246 6.70 31.83 2.84
C ARG A 246 6.00 31.51 1.51
N PRO A 247 4.66 31.39 1.49
CA PRO A 247 3.90 31.22 0.24
C PRO A 247 3.99 32.48 -0.61
N VAL A 248 4.29 32.32 -1.90
CA VAL A 248 4.47 33.46 -2.86
C VAL A 248 3.40 33.45 -3.94
N ASP A 249 2.73 32.30 -4.18
CA ASP A 249 1.78 32.17 -5.26
C ASP A 249 0.53 33.00 -5.04
N VAL A 250 0.00 33.53 -6.15
CA VAL A 250 -1.26 34.26 -6.16
C VAL A 250 -2.41 33.25 -6.28
N PRO A 251 -3.39 33.28 -5.36
CA PRO A 251 -4.53 32.38 -5.44
C PRO A 251 -5.38 32.67 -6.66
N ILE A 252 -6.00 31.63 -7.20
CA ILE A 252 -6.96 31.74 -8.30
C ILE A 252 -8.21 32.44 -7.77
N THR A 253 -8.59 33.55 -8.42
CA THR A 253 -9.77 34.35 -8.11
C THR A 253 -10.82 34.32 -9.20
N SER A 254 -10.50 33.73 -10.37
CA SER A 254 -11.43 33.54 -11.47
C SER A 254 -12.38 32.38 -11.23
N GLU A 255 -13.56 32.42 -11.81
CA GLU A 255 -14.54 31.33 -11.76
C GLU A 255 -14.06 30.17 -12.65
N ILE A 256 -13.84 29.00 -12.05
CA ILE A 256 -13.55 27.77 -12.78
C ILE A 256 -14.84 26.96 -12.84
N ALA A 257 -15.28 26.65 -14.06
CA ALA A 257 -16.45 25.81 -14.31
C ALA A 257 -15.97 24.41 -14.76
N PHE A 258 -16.42 23.37 -14.07
CA PHE A 258 -16.24 22.00 -14.49
C PHE A 258 -17.57 21.45 -15.00
N ASP A 259 -17.57 20.83 -16.18
CA ASP A 259 -18.73 20.08 -16.64
C ASP A 259 -18.95 18.82 -15.82
N TRP A 260 -20.19 18.56 -15.44
CA TRP A 260 -20.55 17.42 -14.59
C TRP A 260 -20.30 16.09 -15.28
N TYR A 261 -20.80 15.96 -16.52
CA TYR A 261 -20.75 14.68 -17.22
C TYR A 261 -19.33 14.32 -17.63
N GLU A 262 -18.56 15.29 -18.10
CA GLU A 262 -17.15 15.11 -18.40
C GLU A 262 -16.36 14.72 -17.14
N SER A 263 -16.54 15.47 -16.05
CA SER A 263 -15.86 15.21 -14.79
C SER A 263 -16.18 13.84 -14.18
N LEU A 264 -17.45 13.42 -14.27
CA LEU A 264 -17.87 12.10 -13.81
C LEU A 264 -17.29 10.98 -14.67
N ASN A 265 -17.31 11.14 -15.98
CA ASN A 265 -16.76 10.17 -16.91
C ASN A 265 -15.25 9.98 -16.71
N GLU A 266 -14.51 11.09 -16.57
CA GLU A 266 -13.08 11.03 -16.25
C GLU A 266 -12.83 10.35 -14.89
N ALA A 267 -13.60 10.70 -13.85
CA ALA A 267 -13.47 10.11 -12.54
C ALA A 267 -13.67 8.58 -12.56
N LEU A 268 -14.67 8.09 -13.30
CA LEU A 268 -14.95 6.66 -13.42
C LEU A 268 -13.86 5.90 -14.20
N ILE A 269 -13.21 6.55 -15.16
CA ILE A 269 -12.17 5.92 -16.00
C ILE A 269 -10.79 6.02 -15.33
N ARG A 270 -10.43 7.19 -14.79
CA ARG A 270 -9.06 7.53 -14.40
C ARG A 270 -8.74 7.24 -12.94
N ARG A 271 -9.72 7.18 -12.04
CA ARG A 271 -9.45 7.01 -10.60
C ARG A 271 -8.76 5.67 -10.30
N PRO A 272 -7.57 5.69 -9.66
CA PRO A 272 -6.80 4.48 -9.39
C PRO A 272 -7.53 3.51 -8.45
N ASN A 273 -8.32 4.01 -7.48
CA ASN A 273 -9.05 3.17 -6.53
C ASN A 273 -10.11 2.28 -7.21
N LEU A 274 -10.80 2.77 -8.26
CA LEU A 274 -11.74 1.96 -9.04
C LEU A 274 -10.99 0.89 -9.86
N ARG A 275 -9.86 1.26 -10.47
CA ARG A 275 -9.00 0.33 -11.21
C ARG A 275 -8.45 -0.79 -10.32
N ILE A 276 -8.00 -0.46 -9.11
CA ILE A 276 -7.59 -1.45 -8.10
C ILE A 276 -8.74 -2.42 -7.80
N LYS A 277 -9.96 -1.92 -7.68
CA LYS A 277 -11.14 -2.74 -7.39
C LYS A 277 -11.52 -3.66 -8.55
N GLN A 278 -11.43 -3.18 -9.78
CA GLN A 278 -11.62 -3.99 -10.99
C GLN A 278 -10.58 -5.14 -11.05
N TRP A 279 -9.32 -4.88 -10.73
CA TRP A 279 -8.29 -5.91 -10.62
C TRP A 279 -8.59 -6.93 -9.51
N GLU A 280 -9.14 -6.48 -8.38
CA GLU A 280 -9.56 -7.39 -7.31
C GLU A 280 -10.70 -8.32 -7.75
N ILE A 281 -11.68 -7.82 -8.50
CA ILE A 281 -12.74 -8.62 -9.11
C ILE A 281 -12.12 -9.67 -10.03
N LYS A 282 -11.14 -9.29 -10.85
CA LYS A 282 -10.44 -10.21 -11.74
C LYS A 282 -9.73 -11.33 -10.98
N LYS A 283 -9.07 -11.03 -9.87
CA LYS A 283 -8.49 -12.04 -8.96
C LYS A 283 -9.55 -13.02 -8.45
N LYS A 284 -10.74 -12.53 -8.04
CA LYS A 284 -11.83 -13.39 -7.57
C LYS A 284 -12.45 -14.25 -8.68
N GLU A 285 -12.49 -13.77 -9.93
CA GLU A 285 -12.89 -14.55 -11.09
C GLU A 285 -11.93 -15.71 -11.35
N LEU A 286 -10.62 -15.45 -11.32
CA LEU A 286 -9.60 -16.47 -11.44
C LEU A 286 -9.68 -17.49 -10.29
N ALA A 287 -9.87 -17.03 -9.05
CA ALA A 287 -10.05 -17.90 -7.89
C ALA A 287 -11.31 -18.76 -7.99
N LEU A 288 -12.40 -18.24 -8.55
CA LEU A 288 -13.62 -19.02 -8.82
C LEU A 288 -13.37 -20.12 -9.85
N ASN A 289 -12.67 -19.81 -10.95
CA ASN A 289 -12.32 -20.80 -11.97
C ASN A 289 -11.42 -21.91 -11.41
N TYR A 290 -10.44 -21.54 -10.58
CA TYR A 290 -9.60 -22.49 -9.86
C TYR A 290 -10.43 -23.39 -8.92
N SER A 291 -11.35 -22.81 -8.15
CA SER A 291 -12.23 -23.56 -7.25
C SER A 291 -13.17 -24.51 -7.99
N LYS A 292 -13.69 -24.11 -9.17
CA LYS A 292 -14.52 -24.99 -10.03
C LYS A 292 -13.75 -26.20 -10.52
N ASN A 293 -12.46 -26.07 -10.84
CA ASN A 293 -11.62 -27.20 -11.20
C ASN A 293 -11.49 -28.20 -10.03
N GLY A 294 -11.54 -27.71 -8.79
CA GLY A 294 -11.54 -28.55 -7.59
C GLY A 294 -12.72 -29.52 -7.48
N LEU A 295 -13.87 -29.23 -8.13
CA LEU A 295 -15.03 -30.15 -8.20
C LEU A 295 -14.78 -31.37 -9.07
N LEU A 296 -13.79 -31.31 -9.96
CA LEU A 296 -13.47 -32.47 -10.80
C LEU A 296 -12.80 -33.56 -9.96
N GLY A 297 -13.13 -34.81 -10.21
CA GLY A 297 -12.44 -35.93 -9.62
C GLY A 297 -10.95 -35.94 -10.00
N GLN A 298 -10.13 -36.56 -9.19
CA GLN A 298 -8.74 -36.84 -9.57
C GLN A 298 -8.76 -38.00 -10.59
N LEU A 299 -8.11 -37.81 -11.72
CA LEU A 299 -7.82 -38.83 -12.69
C LEU A 299 -6.45 -38.49 -13.28
N ASN A 300 -5.47 -39.32 -12.99
CA ASN A 300 -4.11 -39.14 -13.47
C ASN A 300 -3.72 -40.30 -14.35
N PHE A 301 -3.06 -40.01 -15.45
CA PHE A 301 -2.33 -40.99 -16.24
C PHE A 301 -0.90 -41.04 -15.70
N VAL A 302 -0.47 -42.22 -15.28
CA VAL A 302 0.88 -42.48 -14.76
C VAL A 302 1.59 -43.37 -15.76
N PHE A 303 2.78 -42.96 -16.15
CA PHE A 303 3.70 -43.67 -16.97
C PHE A 303 5.03 -43.75 -16.26
N LEU A 304 5.57 -44.94 -16.09
CA LEU A 304 6.88 -45.23 -15.56
C LEU A 304 7.61 -46.17 -16.49
N TYR A 305 8.76 -45.75 -16.92
CA TYR A 305 9.68 -46.59 -17.65
C TYR A 305 10.98 -46.69 -16.85
N ARG A 306 11.44 -47.91 -16.63
CA ARG A 306 12.57 -48.20 -15.74
C ARG A 306 13.55 -49.13 -16.46
N PHE A 307 14.82 -48.77 -16.46
CA PHE A 307 15.91 -49.69 -16.73
C PHE A 307 16.43 -50.20 -15.41
N LEU A 308 16.74 -51.50 -15.36
CA LEU A 308 17.20 -52.22 -14.18
C LEU A 308 18.52 -52.93 -14.48
N GLY A 309 19.43 -52.87 -13.56
CA GLY A 309 20.64 -53.69 -13.55
C GLY A 309 20.81 -54.34 -12.18
N LEU A 310 21.20 -55.57 -12.16
CA LEU A 310 21.47 -56.33 -10.96
C LEU A 310 22.89 -56.87 -11.06
N GLY A 311 23.65 -56.78 -9.94
CA GLY A 311 25.03 -57.24 -9.89
C GLY A 311 25.51 -57.49 -8.48
N ASP A 312 26.59 -58.20 -8.35
CA ASP A 312 27.31 -58.40 -7.07
C ASP A 312 28.02 -57.11 -6.63
N GLU A 313 28.54 -56.36 -7.59
CA GLU A 313 29.16 -55.07 -7.39
C GLU A 313 28.31 -53.93 -8.01
N LEU A 314 28.43 -52.70 -7.47
CA LEU A 314 27.73 -51.55 -8.03
C LEU A 314 28.31 -51.12 -9.39
N ILE A 315 29.62 -50.96 -9.46
CA ILE A 315 30.38 -50.48 -10.63
C ILE A 315 31.62 -51.36 -10.78
N GLY A 316 31.96 -51.70 -11.99
CA GLY A 316 33.07 -52.61 -12.31
C GLY A 316 32.55 -54.04 -12.40
N GLY A 317 33.40 -54.94 -12.62
CA GLY A 317 33.10 -56.35 -12.85
C GLY A 317 33.69 -56.82 -14.14
N ASP A 318 33.72 -58.10 -14.35
CA ASP A 318 34.35 -58.75 -15.53
C ASP A 318 33.41 -58.80 -16.78
N GLY A 319 32.30 -58.01 -16.78
CA GLY A 319 31.32 -58.00 -17.86
C GLY A 319 30.45 -59.26 -17.87
N LEU A 320 30.36 -59.95 -16.75
CA LEU A 320 29.54 -61.15 -16.61
C LEU A 320 28.12 -60.76 -16.17
N ASP A 321 27.15 -61.49 -16.68
CA ASP A 321 25.75 -61.33 -16.30
C ASP A 321 25.48 -61.91 -14.92
N PHE A 322 24.62 -61.27 -14.17
CA PHE A 322 24.11 -61.82 -12.91
C PHE A 322 23.44 -63.19 -13.17
N PRO A 323 23.65 -64.22 -12.33
CA PRO A 323 24.18 -64.19 -10.92
C PRO A 323 25.68 -64.54 -10.77
N ALA A 324 26.51 -64.20 -11.73
CA ALA A 324 27.93 -64.44 -11.55
C ALA A 324 28.53 -63.48 -10.49
N THR A 325 29.45 -64.02 -9.70
CA THR A 325 30.31 -63.18 -8.84
C THR A 325 31.12 -62.23 -9.71
N ASN A 326 31.30 -61.01 -9.22
CA ASN A 326 31.98 -59.96 -9.95
C ASN A 326 31.18 -59.36 -11.17
N SER A 327 29.82 -59.48 -11.13
CA SER A 327 28.94 -58.83 -12.09
C SER A 327 28.62 -57.39 -11.64
N GLY A 328 28.68 -56.39 -12.58
CA GLY A 328 28.41 -54.99 -12.29
C GLY A 328 26.93 -54.61 -12.48
N ALA A 329 26.30 -54.04 -11.48
CA ALA A 329 24.89 -53.60 -11.59
C ALA A 329 24.70 -52.47 -12.59
N VAL A 330 25.64 -51.49 -12.67
CA VAL A 330 25.57 -50.36 -13.60
C VAL A 330 25.86 -50.82 -15.03
N GLU A 331 26.78 -51.72 -15.26
CA GLU A 331 27.06 -52.32 -16.57
C GLU A 331 25.81 -53.06 -17.10
N ASN A 332 25.18 -53.87 -16.26
CA ASN A 332 23.96 -54.60 -16.61
C ASN A 332 22.77 -53.64 -16.86
N LEU A 333 22.71 -52.49 -16.15
CA LEU A 333 21.73 -51.44 -16.37
C LEU A 333 21.85 -50.87 -17.80
N PHE A 334 23.07 -50.58 -18.27
CA PHE A 334 23.33 -50.03 -19.60
C PHE A 334 23.34 -51.10 -20.70
N GLY A 335 23.47 -52.36 -20.34
CA GLY A 335 23.25 -53.49 -21.25
C GLY A 335 21.84 -53.53 -21.80
N GLY A 336 20.88 -53.04 -21.05
CA GLY A 336 19.51 -52.84 -21.50
C GLY A 336 18.65 -54.12 -21.54
N ASP A 337 19.10 -55.19 -20.97
CA ASP A 337 18.39 -56.49 -20.99
C ASP A 337 17.17 -56.53 -20.07
N SER A 338 17.20 -55.74 -18.99
CA SER A 338 16.12 -55.68 -18.01
C SER A 338 15.39 -54.32 -18.05
N GLN A 339 14.15 -54.36 -18.51
CA GLN A 339 13.33 -53.13 -18.64
C GLN A 339 11.95 -53.39 -18.04
N GLU A 340 11.41 -52.35 -17.38
CA GLU A 340 10.05 -52.38 -16.87
C GLU A 340 9.25 -51.21 -17.43
N LEU A 341 8.06 -51.50 -17.94
CA LEU A 341 7.09 -50.50 -18.35
C LEU A 341 5.83 -50.64 -17.49
N ARG A 342 5.47 -49.55 -16.81
CA ARG A 342 4.24 -49.46 -16.04
C ARG A 342 3.41 -48.28 -16.54
N MET A 343 2.22 -48.58 -17.05
CA MET A 343 1.24 -47.57 -17.46
C MET A 343 -0.06 -47.82 -16.70
N GLY A 344 -0.71 -46.74 -16.29
CA GLY A 344 -1.95 -46.88 -15.55
C GLY A 344 -2.72 -45.58 -15.39
N LEU A 345 -3.96 -45.72 -15.02
CA LEU A 345 -4.83 -44.65 -14.62
C LEU A 345 -5.07 -44.77 -13.12
N THR A 346 -4.76 -43.68 -12.40
CA THR A 346 -5.09 -43.58 -10.97
C THR A 346 -6.22 -42.56 -10.79
N GLY A 347 -7.32 -42.98 -10.16
CA GLY A 347 -8.49 -42.17 -9.97
C GLY A 347 -8.91 -42.07 -8.50
N GLY A 348 -9.41 -40.89 -8.11
CA GLY A 348 -9.98 -40.66 -6.79
C GLY A 348 -11.16 -39.70 -6.88
N TYR A 349 -12.25 -40.03 -6.24
CA TYR A 349 -13.43 -39.16 -6.16
C TYR A 349 -13.99 -39.15 -4.74
N THR A 350 -14.13 -37.96 -4.19
CA THR A 350 -14.73 -37.79 -2.86
C THR A 350 -16.25 -37.79 -2.98
N VAL A 351 -16.90 -38.82 -2.47
CA VAL A 351 -18.37 -38.91 -2.49
C VAL A 351 -18.96 -37.79 -1.63
N GLY A 352 -19.89 -37.02 -2.19
CA GLY A 352 -20.57 -35.92 -1.54
C GLY A 352 -19.91 -34.56 -1.71
N GLN A 353 -18.61 -34.46 -2.02
CA GLN A 353 -17.84 -33.24 -2.37
C GLN A 353 -18.20 -31.97 -1.57
N ARG A 354 -18.58 -32.09 -0.30
CA ARG A 354 -19.07 -30.98 0.52
C ARG A 354 -18.06 -29.84 0.62
N ARG A 355 -16.78 -30.18 0.80
CA ARG A 355 -15.70 -29.19 0.93
C ARG A 355 -15.50 -28.41 -0.36
N GLU A 356 -15.46 -29.11 -1.49
CA GLU A 356 -15.25 -28.53 -2.82
C GLU A 356 -16.44 -27.65 -3.23
N MET A 357 -17.68 -28.11 -2.98
CA MET A 357 -18.90 -27.33 -3.22
C MET A 357 -18.91 -26.04 -2.34
N MET A 358 -18.53 -26.15 -1.08
CA MET A 358 -18.42 -25.00 -0.20
C MET A 358 -17.36 -24.00 -0.65
N ASN A 359 -16.21 -24.49 -1.16
CA ASN A 359 -15.15 -23.64 -1.73
C ASN A 359 -15.67 -22.85 -2.95
N VAL A 360 -16.38 -23.51 -3.85
CA VAL A 360 -16.99 -22.84 -5.03
C VAL A 360 -18.04 -21.82 -4.58
N ARG A 361 -18.93 -22.20 -3.63
CA ARG A 361 -19.96 -21.29 -3.13
C ARG A 361 -19.34 -20.07 -2.45
N ASN A 362 -18.30 -20.26 -1.64
CA ASN A 362 -17.55 -19.18 -1.01
C ASN A 362 -16.89 -18.27 -2.04
N ALA A 363 -16.27 -18.84 -3.09
CA ALA A 363 -15.67 -18.05 -4.18
C ALA A 363 -16.73 -17.25 -4.95
N GLN A 364 -17.91 -17.81 -5.22
CA GLN A 364 -19.04 -17.09 -5.83
C GLN A 364 -19.51 -15.92 -4.98
N LEU A 365 -19.67 -16.13 -3.66
CA LEU A 365 -20.10 -15.08 -2.74
C LEU A 365 -19.05 -13.98 -2.62
N LYS A 366 -17.76 -14.34 -2.57
CA LYS A 366 -16.67 -13.37 -2.59
C LYS A 366 -16.68 -12.52 -3.86
N LEU A 367 -16.87 -13.14 -5.02
CA LEU A 367 -16.96 -12.42 -6.30
C LEU A 367 -18.18 -11.48 -6.32
N ALA A 368 -19.36 -11.97 -5.91
CA ALA A 368 -20.56 -11.15 -5.85
C ALA A 368 -20.39 -9.95 -4.90
N ARG A 369 -19.76 -10.17 -3.75
CA ARG A 369 -19.45 -9.09 -2.80
C ARG A 369 -18.52 -8.03 -3.39
N GLU A 370 -17.47 -8.44 -4.11
CA GLU A 370 -16.54 -7.47 -4.68
C GLU A 370 -17.18 -6.68 -5.85
N ARG A 371 -18.09 -7.28 -6.60
CA ARG A 371 -18.88 -6.56 -7.62
C ARG A 371 -19.83 -5.53 -7.00
N ALA A 372 -20.57 -5.91 -5.95
CA ALA A 372 -21.42 -4.96 -5.24
C ALA A 372 -20.61 -3.81 -4.63
N ARG A 373 -19.41 -4.08 -4.11
CA ARG A 373 -18.51 -3.04 -3.62
C ARG A 373 -18.01 -2.09 -4.71
N LEU A 374 -17.82 -2.57 -5.94
CA LEU A 374 -17.48 -1.69 -7.05
C LEU A 374 -18.64 -0.75 -7.38
N GLU A 375 -19.88 -1.27 -7.45
CA GLU A 375 -21.09 -0.48 -7.65
C GLU A 375 -21.26 0.58 -6.55
N ASP A 376 -21.06 0.21 -5.28
CA ASP A 376 -21.08 1.16 -4.16
C ASP A 376 -20.00 2.23 -4.30
N MET A 377 -18.78 1.86 -4.71
CA MET A 377 -17.68 2.81 -4.92
C MET A 377 -17.94 3.77 -6.08
N GLU A 378 -18.57 3.32 -7.16
CA GLU A 378 -18.95 4.17 -8.29
C GLU A 378 -20.01 5.20 -7.86
N LEU A 379 -20.99 4.82 -7.04
CA LEU A 379 -21.97 5.73 -6.45
C LEU A 379 -21.31 6.74 -5.49
N ASP A 380 -20.35 6.27 -4.66
CA ASP A 380 -19.61 7.16 -3.77
C ASP A 380 -18.76 8.17 -4.52
N VAL A 381 -18.13 7.77 -5.62
CA VAL A 381 -17.38 8.68 -6.51
C VAL A 381 -18.30 9.78 -7.04
N ALA A 382 -19.48 9.43 -7.54
CA ALA A 382 -20.45 10.40 -8.03
C ALA A 382 -20.90 11.37 -6.93
N ARG A 383 -21.16 10.84 -5.71
CA ARG A 383 -21.56 11.65 -4.55
C ARG A 383 -20.44 12.60 -4.09
N GLU A 384 -19.20 12.09 -3.97
CA GLU A 384 -18.04 12.90 -3.58
C GLU A 384 -17.79 14.04 -4.58
N LEU A 385 -17.80 13.73 -5.86
CA LEU A 385 -17.59 14.70 -6.93
C LEU A 385 -18.69 15.76 -6.93
N GLN A 386 -19.96 15.37 -6.80
CA GLN A 386 -21.08 16.30 -6.73
C GLN A 386 -20.95 17.25 -5.54
N ASN A 387 -20.57 16.74 -4.38
CA ASN A 387 -20.39 17.55 -3.18
C ASN A 387 -19.21 18.53 -3.34
N ALA A 388 -18.10 18.08 -3.93
CA ALA A 388 -16.95 18.94 -4.19
C ALA A 388 -17.26 20.07 -5.19
N LEU A 389 -18.00 19.78 -6.27
CA LEU A 389 -18.42 20.80 -7.24
C LEU A 389 -19.38 21.82 -6.62
N LYS A 390 -20.34 21.37 -5.80
CA LYS A 390 -21.21 22.28 -5.05
C LYS A 390 -20.43 23.16 -4.08
N ALA A 391 -19.46 22.58 -3.38
CA ALA A 391 -18.61 23.32 -2.46
C ALA A 391 -17.71 24.33 -3.19
N LEU A 392 -17.17 23.99 -4.36
CA LEU A 392 -16.41 24.92 -5.19
C LEU A 392 -17.23 26.17 -5.54
N VAL A 393 -18.45 25.99 -6.08
CA VAL A 393 -19.35 27.08 -6.42
C VAL A 393 -19.74 27.91 -5.20
N PHE A 394 -19.98 27.24 -4.08
CA PHE A 394 -20.28 27.90 -2.81
C PHE A 394 -19.12 28.81 -2.35
N HIS A 395 -17.89 28.28 -2.30
CA HIS A 395 -16.72 29.04 -1.84
C HIS A 395 -16.37 30.18 -2.79
N TYR A 396 -16.56 30.02 -4.10
CA TYR A 396 -16.42 31.11 -5.06
C TYR A 396 -17.40 32.23 -4.78
N LYS A 397 -18.69 31.92 -4.63
CA LYS A 397 -19.72 32.92 -4.30
C LYS A 397 -19.45 33.59 -2.95
N GLN A 398 -19.04 32.80 -1.97
CA GLN A 398 -18.70 33.31 -0.64
C GLN A 398 -17.49 34.24 -0.69
N ALA A 399 -16.47 33.93 -1.50
CA ALA A 399 -15.31 34.81 -1.70
C ALA A 399 -15.75 36.19 -2.29
N ARG A 400 -16.66 36.20 -3.26
CA ARG A 400 -17.23 37.44 -3.82
C ARG A 400 -18.01 38.26 -2.77
N VAL A 401 -18.84 37.58 -1.99
CA VAL A 401 -19.60 38.23 -0.90
C VAL A 401 -18.65 38.83 0.15
N ASN A 402 -17.65 38.06 0.56
CA ASN A 402 -16.67 38.51 1.56
C ASN A 402 -15.76 39.63 1.00
N ALA A 403 -15.42 39.61 -0.28
CA ALA A 403 -14.73 40.74 -0.94
C ALA A 403 -15.54 42.04 -0.86
N ASN A 404 -16.81 41.97 -1.21
CA ASN A 404 -17.70 43.14 -1.13
C ASN A 404 -17.91 43.62 0.31
N ARG A 405 -18.02 42.65 1.28
CA ARG A 405 -18.11 42.96 2.69
C ARG A 405 -16.83 43.66 3.18
N TRP A 406 -15.67 43.19 2.77
CA TRP A 406 -14.40 43.81 3.11
C TRP A 406 -14.29 45.21 2.55
N LEU A 407 -14.62 45.44 1.27
CA LEU A 407 -14.62 46.78 0.67
C LEU A 407 -15.58 47.73 1.40
N ALA A 408 -16.79 47.29 1.75
CA ALA A 408 -17.74 48.08 2.50
C ALA A 408 -17.23 48.43 3.93
N SER A 409 -16.63 47.44 4.63
CA SER A 409 -16.06 47.68 5.97
C SER A 409 -14.81 48.56 5.93
N GLN A 410 -14.04 48.54 4.86
CA GLN A 410 -12.91 49.44 4.64
C GLN A 410 -13.37 50.90 4.45
N GLU A 411 -14.46 51.10 3.71
CA GLU A 411 -15.06 52.43 3.54
C GLU A 411 -15.69 52.93 4.85
N GLU A 412 -16.31 52.04 5.63
CA GLU A 412 -16.82 52.33 6.98
C GLU A 412 -15.71 52.84 7.89
N VAL A 413 -14.56 52.15 7.93
CA VAL A 413 -13.38 52.57 8.74
C VAL A 413 -12.88 53.97 8.31
N ARG A 414 -12.79 54.22 6.99
CA ARG A 414 -12.39 55.54 6.44
C ARG A 414 -13.36 56.64 6.85
N THR A 415 -14.67 56.37 6.65
CA THR A 415 -15.72 57.33 7.01
C THR A 415 -15.68 57.68 8.50
N TYR A 416 -15.52 56.71 9.39
CA TYR A 416 -15.43 56.97 10.83
C TYR A 416 -14.11 57.61 11.22
N ALA A 417 -13.01 57.34 10.52
CA ALA A 417 -11.75 58.04 10.73
C ALA A 417 -11.85 59.55 10.38
N ASP A 418 -12.49 59.90 9.23
CA ASP A 418 -12.69 61.26 8.77
C ASP A 418 -13.68 62.05 9.65
N LEU A 419 -14.72 61.37 10.15
CA LEU A 419 -15.72 61.98 11.04
C LEU A 419 -15.31 62.03 12.51
N ARG A 420 -14.18 61.47 12.86
CA ARG A 420 -13.64 61.49 14.24
C ARG A 420 -13.44 62.89 14.77
N ASP A 421 -12.88 63.79 13.99
CA ASP A 421 -12.67 65.20 14.34
C ASP A 421 -13.98 65.96 14.53
N GLN A 422 -15.08 65.47 13.92
CA GLN A 422 -16.42 66.03 14.04
C GLN A 422 -17.21 65.49 15.26
N GLY A 423 -16.65 64.57 16.01
CA GLY A 423 -17.21 64.18 17.31
C GLY A 423 -17.90 62.86 17.42
N ILE A 424 -17.58 61.93 16.59
CA ILE A 424 -18.09 60.53 16.69
C ILE A 424 -17.50 59.81 17.90
N ASP A 425 -18.29 58.95 18.54
CA ASP A 425 -17.84 58.09 19.62
C ASP A 425 -16.77 57.10 19.11
N ILE A 426 -15.65 57.04 19.85
CA ILE A 426 -14.55 56.12 19.56
C ILE A 426 -15.02 54.65 19.46
N THR A 427 -16.08 54.30 20.16
CA THR A 427 -16.65 52.94 20.11
C THR A 427 -16.98 52.53 18.68
N ASN A 428 -17.52 53.44 17.88
CA ASN A 428 -17.85 53.16 16.46
C ASN A 428 -16.59 52.93 15.62
N VAL A 429 -15.52 53.69 15.85
CA VAL A 429 -14.23 53.51 15.16
C VAL A 429 -13.61 52.14 15.50
N LEU A 430 -13.60 51.76 16.80
CA LEU A 430 -13.07 50.46 17.25
C LEU A 430 -13.90 49.29 16.73
N GLU A 431 -15.22 49.46 16.66
CA GLU A 431 -16.12 48.46 16.08
C GLU A 431 -15.91 48.29 14.58
N ALA A 432 -15.80 49.38 13.84
CA ALA A 432 -15.51 49.36 12.40
C ALA A 432 -14.18 48.69 12.10
N GLN A 433 -13.12 48.98 12.87
CA GLN A 433 -11.82 48.33 12.72
C GLN A 433 -11.90 46.81 12.98
N ARG A 434 -12.64 46.39 14.02
CA ARG A 434 -12.86 44.97 14.28
C ARG A 434 -13.62 44.30 13.15
N ASN A 435 -14.69 44.96 12.61
CA ASN A 435 -15.50 44.41 11.51
C ASN A 435 -14.67 44.32 10.23
N GLU A 436 -13.80 45.30 9.93
CA GLU A 436 -12.89 45.26 8.79
C GLU A 436 -11.89 44.10 8.90
N ALA A 437 -11.23 43.95 10.05
CA ALA A 437 -10.30 42.85 10.27
C ALA A 437 -11.00 41.48 10.09
N GLN A 438 -12.20 41.29 10.64
CA GLN A 438 -12.99 40.07 10.47
C GLN A 438 -13.41 39.82 9.03
N ALA A 439 -13.85 40.87 8.31
CA ALA A 439 -14.25 40.77 6.91
C ALA A 439 -13.08 40.37 6.01
N ARG A 440 -11.90 40.92 6.28
CA ARG A 440 -10.66 40.64 5.54
C ARG A 440 -10.17 39.19 5.79
N VAL A 441 -10.20 38.73 7.03
CA VAL A 441 -9.90 37.34 7.38
C VAL A 441 -10.88 36.41 6.67
N ALA A 442 -12.18 36.68 6.72
CA ALA A 442 -13.20 35.87 6.06
C ALA A 442 -13.03 35.82 4.51
N PHE A 443 -12.55 36.90 3.92
CA PHE A 443 -12.22 36.93 2.48
C PHE A 443 -11.06 35.99 2.16
N HIS A 444 -9.94 36.08 2.89
CA HIS A 444 -8.78 35.21 2.68
C HIS A 444 -9.10 33.75 2.95
N ASP A 445 -9.90 33.44 3.97
CA ASP A 445 -10.41 32.10 4.23
C ASP A 445 -11.20 31.54 3.05
N SER A 446 -12.09 32.35 2.49
CA SER A 446 -12.94 31.91 1.37
C SER A 446 -12.12 31.63 0.10
N ILE A 447 -11.10 32.46 -0.18
CA ILE A 447 -10.20 32.25 -1.33
C ILE A 447 -9.31 31.03 -1.13
N ALA A 448 -8.75 30.84 0.06
CA ALA A 448 -7.92 29.67 0.36
C ALA A 448 -8.74 28.38 0.21
N ASN A 449 -9.94 28.35 0.79
CA ASN A 449 -10.86 27.22 0.65
C ASN A 449 -11.24 26.95 -0.80
N TYR A 450 -11.51 28.01 -1.60
CA TYR A 450 -11.81 27.87 -3.02
C TYR A 450 -10.66 27.13 -3.76
N ASN A 451 -9.41 27.55 -3.56
CA ASN A 451 -8.24 26.92 -4.18
C ASN A 451 -8.02 25.48 -3.69
N GLN A 452 -8.27 25.19 -2.41
CA GLN A 452 -8.23 23.82 -1.88
C GLN A 452 -9.27 22.91 -2.57
N PHE A 453 -10.48 23.43 -2.86
CA PHE A 453 -11.48 22.65 -3.58
C PHE A 453 -11.15 22.46 -5.06
N VAL A 454 -10.43 23.39 -5.71
CA VAL A 454 -9.88 23.16 -7.05
C VAL A 454 -8.95 21.95 -7.05
N ALA A 455 -7.98 21.89 -6.13
CA ALA A 455 -7.08 20.76 -5.99
C ALA A 455 -7.82 19.45 -5.68
N LEU A 456 -8.82 19.51 -4.80
CA LEU A 456 -9.64 18.36 -4.44
C LEU A 456 -10.41 17.80 -5.65
N ILE A 457 -10.95 18.67 -6.52
CA ILE A 457 -11.68 18.22 -7.72
C ILE A 457 -10.74 17.52 -8.69
N HIS A 458 -9.53 18.02 -8.92
CA HIS A 458 -8.54 17.33 -9.74
C HIS A 458 -8.22 15.93 -9.20
N ARG A 459 -8.12 15.78 -7.87
CA ARG A 459 -7.96 14.46 -7.24
C ARG A 459 -9.17 13.56 -7.47
N LEU A 460 -10.37 14.09 -7.32
CA LEU A 460 -11.61 13.33 -7.51
C LEU A 460 -11.85 12.94 -8.97
N ARG A 461 -11.38 13.72 -9.92
CA ARG A 461 -11.37 13.38 -11.36
C ARG A 461 -10.26 12.40 -11.72
N GLY A 462 -9.22 12.25 -10.88
CA GLY A 462 -8.03 11.45 -11.19
C GLY A 462 -7.06 12.16 -12.13
N THR A 463 -7.16 13.50 -12.27
CA THR A 463 -6.33 14.34 -13.15
C THR A 463 -5.22 15.07 -12.39
N THR A 464 -4.98 14.76 -11.13
CA THR A 464 -3.99 15.45 -10.28
C THR A 464 -2.60 15.44 -10.88
N LEU A 465 -2.13 14.30 -11.39
CA LEU A 465 -0.78 14.19 -11.96
C LEU A 465 -0.61 15.05 -13.21
N GLU A 466 -1.64 15.09 -14.06
CA GLU A 466 -1.65 15.96 -15.25
C GLU A 466 -1.69 17.44 -14.85
N TYR A 467 -2.49 17.79 -13.84
CA TYR A 467 -2.60 19.17 -13.33
C TYR A 467 -1.26 19.70 -12.81
N TYR A 468 -0.49 18.87 -12.12
CA TYR A 468 0.86 19.25 -11.64
C TYR A 468 1.97 18.95 -12.65
N ASN A 469 1.65 18.43 -13.83
CA ASN A 469 2.62 18.00 -14.83
C ASN A 469 3.65 17.01 -14.27
N VAL A 470 3.20 16.09 -13.41
CA VAL A 470 4.01 15.04 -12.80
C VAL A 470 3.88 13.77 -13.62
N GLN A 471 4.99 13.27 -14.15
CA GLN A 471 5.03 11.98 -14.81
C GLN A 471 5.39 10.88 -13.81
N PHE A 472 4.65 9.78 -13.91
CA PHE A 472 4.86 8.63 -13.07
C PHE A 472 5.88 7.69 -13.71
N GLY A 473 6.99 7.49 -13.02
CA GLY A 473 8.03 6.59 -13.48
C GLY A 473 8.85 6.06 -12.29
N GLU A 474 9.50 4.93 -12.46
CA GLU A 474 10.38 4.38 -11.44
C GLU A 474 11.78 5.02 -11.52
N GLY A 475 12.34 5.40 -10.37
CA GLY A 475 13.69 5.91 -10.27
C GLY A 475 14.76 4.83 -10.54
N GLN A 476 16.00 5.25 -10.67
CA GLN A 476 17.11 4.31 -10.80
C GLN A 476 17.19 3.43 -9.54
N TRP A 477 17.29 2.12 -9.78
CA TRP A 477 17.52 1.19 -8.70
C TRP A 477 18.94 1.38 -8.15
N PRO A 478 19.15 1.15 -6.85
CA PRO A 478 20.51 1.09 -6.33
C PRO A 478 21.34 0.09 -7.14
N GLU A 479 22.58 0.44 -7.43
CA GLU A 479 23.50 -0.36 -8.27
C GLU A 479 23.57 -1.83 -7.81
N LYS A 480 23.55 -2.04 -6.50
CA LYS A 480 23.49 -3.39 -5.90
C LYS A 480 22.26 -4.19 -6.35
N ALA A 481 21.09 -3.55 -6.50
CA ALA A 481 19.87 -4.24 -6.93
C ALA A 481 19.96 -4.71 -8.38
N TYR A 482 20.67 -3.99 -9.25
CA TYR A 482 20.97 -4.45 -10.61
C TYR A 482 21.87 -5.68 -10.61
N TYR A 483 22.93 -5.68 -9.79
CA TYR A 483 23.82 -6.82 -9.65
C TYR A 483 23.08 -8.06 -9.11
N ASP A 484 22.27 -7.90 -8.09
CA ASP A 484 21.49 -8.99 -7.50
C ASP A 484 20.48 -9.55 -8.51
N ALA A 485 19.81 -8.69 -9.28
CA ALA A 485 18.89 -9.09 -10.35
C ALA A 485 19.61 -9.83 -11.48
N GLU A 486 20.79 -9.37 -11.90
CA GLU A 486 21.61 -10.01 -12.92
C GLU A 486 22.14 -11.37 -12.44
N GLU A 487 22.62 -11.46 -11.19
CA GLU A 487 23.08 -12.72 -10.60
C GLU A 487 21.95 -13.74 -10.49
N LEU A 488 20.75 -13.30 -10.03
CA LEU A 488 19.56 -14.15 -9.99
C LEU A 488 19.15 -14.61 -11.39
N ALA A 489 19.20 -13.72 -12.40
CA ALA A 489 18.94 -14.07 -13.78
C ALA A 489 19.91 -15.13 -14.30
N ARG A 490 21.20 -14.98 -14.03
CA ARG A 490 22.23 -15.97 -14.40
C ARG A 490 22.00 -17.30 -13.69
N LYS A 491 21.65 -17.31 -12.42
CA LYS A 491 21.39 -18.55 -11.65
C LYS A 491 20.13 -19.27 -12.14
N ARG A 492 19.11 -18.55 -12.59
CA ARG A 492 17.84 -19.13 -13.05
C ARG A 492 17.85 -19.63 -14.47
N SER A 493 18.72 -19.10 -15.30
CA SER A 493 18.70 -19.33 -16.73
C SER A 493 20.08 -19.62 -17.26
N ALA A 494 20.53 -20.84 -17.12
CA ALA A 494 21.67 -21.32 -17.89
C ALA A 494 21.37 -21.35 -19.41
N SER A 495 20.10 -21.24 -19.83
CA SER A 495 19.69 -21.42 -21.23
C SER A 495 18.92 -20.27 -21.87
N LEU A 496 18.37 -19.32 -21.08
CA LEU A 496 17.61 -18.19 -21.63
C LEU A 496 17.94 -16.92 -20.83
N PRO A 497 18.72 -15.99 -21.38
CA PRO A 497 18.93 -14.69 -20.76
C PRO A 497 17.58 -13.97 -20.71
N MET A 498 16.99 -13.87 -19.53
CA MET A 498 15.82 -13.01 -19.32
C MET A 498 16.29 -11.56 -19.43
N ASN A 499 15.87 -10.89 -20.49
CA ASN A 499 16.19 -9.49 -20.68
C ASN A 499 15.29 -8.64 -19.75
N TYR A 500 15.77 -8.34 -18.57
CA TYR A 500 15.14 -7.41 -17.63
C TYR A 500 15.23 -5.94 -18.08
N GLY A 501 15.78 -5.65 -19.26
CA GLY A 501 15.90 -4.30 -19.82
C GLY A 501 14.56 -3.58 -20.02
N PHE A 502 13.44 -4.31 -20.06
CA PHE A 502 12.11 -3.74 -20.14
C PHE A 502 11.49 -3.37 -18.78
N THR A 503 12.15 -3.69 -17.69
CA THR A 503 11.68 -3.38 -16.33
C THR A 503 12.52 -2.28 -15.67
N ARG A 504 13.19 -1.44 -16.46
CA ARG A 504 13.81 -0.24 -15.92
C ARG A 504 12.70 0.73 -15.53
N PRO A 505 12.49 0.94 -14.23
CA PRO A 505 11.56 1.97 -13.80
C PRO A 505 12.11 3.33 -14.23
N GLY A 506 11.29 4.12 -14.93
CA GLY A 506 11.63 5.51 -15.26
C GLY A 506 11.71 6.37 -13.99
N THR A 507 12.41 7.46 -14.04
CA THR A 507 12.47 8.45 -12.96
C THR A 507 11.17 9.25 -12.88
N VAL A 508 10.70 9.53 -11.67
CA VAL A 508 9.65 10.55 -11.47
C VAL A 508 10.28 11.91 -11.77
N SER A 509 9.81 12.59 -12.80
CA SER A 509 10.25 13.94 -13.15
C SER A 509 9.06 14.85 -13.34
N ILE A 510 9.23 16.10 -13.01
CA ILE A 510 8.29 17.17 -13.39
C ILE A 510 8.71 17.58 -14.80
N SER A 511 7.85 17.37 -15.80
CA SER A 511 8.14 17.79 -17.16
C SER A 511 7.64 19.22 -17.37
N ASP A 512 8.49 20.06 -17.95
CA ASP A 512 8.11 21.41 -18.40
C ASP A 512 7.31 21.33 -19.71
N GLY A 513 6.20 20.68 -19.76
CA GLY A 513 5.19 20.67 -20.84
C GLY A 513 5.60 20.76 -22.32
N SER A 514 6.89 20.83 -22.65
CA SER A 514 7.41 21.10 -23.99
C SER A 514 8.41 20.09 -24.55
N SER A 515 8.77 19.03 -23.82
CA SER A 515 9.71 18.05 -24.38
C SER A 515 8.98 16.82 -24.90
N SER A 516 9.04 16.65 -26.21
CA SER A 516 8.68 15.44 -26.93
C SER A 516 9.42 14.23 -26.36
N VAL A 517 8.66 13.20 -25.98
CA VAL A 517 9.15 11.90 -25.52
C VAL A 517 9.82 11.17 -26.70
N TYR A 518 11.09 11.38 -26.90
CA TYR A 518 11.98 10.39 -27.52
C TYR A 518 13.36 10.59 -26.92
N GLY A 519 13.81 9.57 -26.19
CA GLY A 519 15.09 9.57 -25.53
C GLY A 519 16.25 9.73 -26.49
N GLU A 520 16.99 10.80 -26.32
CA GLU A 520 18.39 10.81 -26.69
C GLU A 520 19.18 10.00 -25.67
N GLU A 521 19.84 8.97 -26.10
CA GLU A 521 20.80 8.23 -25.31
C GLU A 521 21.91 9.21 -24.89
N VAL A 522 21.94 9.57 -23.60
CA VAL A 522 23.06 10.31 -23.02
C VAL A 522 24.22 9.34 -22.87
N PRO A 523 25.39 9.58 -23.54
CA PRO A 523 26.54 8.74 -23.32
C PRO A 523 27.02 8.85 -21.88
N MET A 524 27.25 7.71 -21.24
CA MET A 524 27.91 7.63 -19.94
C MET A 524 29.38 8.05 -20.11
N ASP A 525 29.65 9.31 -19.83
CA ASP A 525 31.04 9.73 -19.56
C ASP A 525 31.10 10.12 -18.07
N GLY A 526 31.83 9.33 -17.33
CA GLY A 526 31.99 9.46 -15.89
C GLY A 526 32.99 10.57 -15.56
N THR A 527 32.46 11.76 -15.31
CA THR A 527 33.21 12.80 -14.62
C THR A 527 32.31 13.44 -13.56
N LEU A 528 32.64 13.14 -12.32
CA LEU A 528 32.19 13.85 -11.14
C LEU A 528 32.54 15.33 -11.30
N MET A 529 31.56 16.18 -11.49
CA MET A 529 31.73 17.62 -11.33
C MET A 529 31.19 18.05 -9.97
N GLY A 530 32.07 18.78 -9.31
CA GLY A 530 31.92 19.23 -7.95
C GLY A 530 30.88 20.34 -7.73
N ASP A 531 30.62 20.56 -6.47
CA ASP A 531 29.84 21.63 -5.89
C ASP A 531 30.12 22.99 -6.54
N GLU A 532 29.14 23.54 -7.27
CA GLU A 532 29.03 24.99 -7.44
C GLU A 532 27.67 25.46 -6.89
N MET A 533 27.76 26.11 -5.74
CA MET A 533 26.69 26.93 -5.19
C MET A 533 26.42 28.10 -6.13
N ILE A 534 25.25 28.12 -6.72
CA ILE A 534 24.76 29.32 -7.43
C ILE A 534 24.10 30.23 -6.39
N GLU A 535 24.86 31.23 -5.94
CA GLU A 535 24.33 32.44 -5.34
C GLU A 535 23.62 33.24 -6.43
N GLY A 536 22.29 33.17 -6.46
CA GLY A 536 21.44 34.02 -7.30
C GLY A 536 21.04 35.28 -6.54
N GLU A 537 21.78 36.36 -6.70
CA GLU A 537 21.33 37.73 -6.35
C GLU A 537 20.10 38.09 -7.20
N MET A 538 18.96 38.27 -6.55
CA MET A 538 17.76 38.78 -7.20
C MET A 538 17.72 40.30 -7.13
N ILE A 539 18.09 40.95 -8.23
CA ILE A 539 17.96 42.39 -8.42
C ILE A 539 16.48 42.73 -8.57
N LEU A 540 15.94 43.45 -7.59
CA LEU A 540 14.64 44.10 -7.66
C LEU A 540 14.84 45.51 -8.21
N GLU A 541 14.65 45.71 -9.49
CA GLU A 541 14.44 47.06 -10.06
C GLU A 541 12.95 47.28 -10.33
N GLY A 542 12.37 48.26 -9.64
CA GLY A 542 11.08 48.88 -9.95
C GLY A 542 10.89 50.11 -9.08
N PRO A 543 10.53 51.27 -9.68
CA PRO A 543 10.63 52.56 -8.99
C PRO A 543 9.47 52.77 -8.03
N LEU A 544 9.77 52.96 -6.75
CA LEU A 544 8.84 53.50 -5.77
C LEU A 544 9.29 54.92 -5.43
N GLY A 545 8.37 55.85 -5.57
CA GLY A 545 8.55 57.24 -5.32
C GLY A 545 8.95 57.60 -3.90
N ASP A 546 9.63 58.72 -3.78
CA ASP A 546 10.20 59.31 -2.60
C ASP A 546 9.16 59.50 -1.48
N GLY A 547 9.27 58.70 -0.43
CA GLY A 547 8.63 58.91 0.84
C GLY A 547 9.69 58.66 1.95
N GLU A 548 10.01 59.70 2.66
CA GLU A 548 11.00 59.68 3.75
C GLU A 548 10.75 58.53 4.73
N LEU A 549 11.72 57.63 4.83
CA LEU A 549 11.76 56.59 5.85
C LEU A 549 12.27 57.16 7.17
N VAL A 550 11.39 57.20 8.17
CA VAL A 550 11.78 57.42 9.57
C VAL A 550 12.48 56.18 10.09
N PRO A 551 13.72 56.22 10.64
CA PRO A 551 14.43 55.04 11.07
C PRO A 551 13.76 54.40 12.27
N LEU A 552 13.45 53.12 12.14
CA LEU A 552 13.08 52.25 13.25
C LEU A 552 14.27 52.13 14.21
N LYS A 553 14.10 52.59 15.44
CA LYS A 553 15.02 52.29 16.53
C LYS A 553 15.13 50.78 16.71
N GLU A 554 16.35 50.29 16.75
CA GLU A 554 16.74 48.93 17.09
C GLU A 554 15.94 48.44 18.30
N ILE A 555 15.17 47.39 18.07
CA ILE A 555 14.63 46.58 19.16
C ILE A 555 15.79 45.73 19.63
N GLU A 556 16.30 46.02 20.85
CA GLU A 556 17.28 45.19 21.52
C GLU A 556 16.87 43.74 21.46
N GLU A 557 17.78 42.90 20.96
CA GLU A 557 17.71 41.44 21.05
C GLU A 557 17.53 41.04 22.52
N ILE A 558 16.32 40.62 22.86
CA ILE A 558 16.09 39.90 24.11
C ILE A 558 16.62 38.48 23.89
N GLN A 559 17.88 38.27 24.19
CA GLN A 559 18.43 36.94 24.38
C GLN A 559 17.73 36.29 25.56
N PRO A 560 17.16 35.10 25.45
CA PRO A 560 16.68 34.38 26.62
C PRO A 560 17.87 33.95 27.47
N ARG A 561 18.05 34.62 28.63
CA ARG A 561 18.92 34.14 29.69
C ARG A 561 18.34 32.85 30.22
N VAL A 562 18.92 31.74 29.80
CA VAL A 562 18.69 30.42 30.41
C VAL A 562 19.65 30.36 31.62
N ASP A 563 19.15 30.68 32.79
CA ASP A 563 19.85 30.31 34.02
C ASP A 563 19.77 28.79 34.18
N PRO A 564 20.90 28.12 34.50
CA PRO A 564 20.86 26.66 34.72
C PRO A 564 20.02 26.36 35.97
N PRO A 565 19.19 25.31 35.94
CA PRO A 565 18.38 24.97 37.10
C PRO A 565 19.27 24.61 38.28
N SER A 566 19.07 25.34 39.39
CA SER A 566 19.66 25.03 40.68
C SER A 566 19.20 23.61 41.10
N THR A 567 20.16 22.72 41.31
CA THR A 567 19.98 21.39 41.87
C THR A 567 19.18 21.45 43.18
N PRO A 568 18.05 20.76 43.31
CA PRO A 568 17.39 20.58 44.60
C PRO A 568 18.23 19.65 45.48
N LYS A 569 18.51 20.09 46.70
CA LYS A 569 19.09 19.25 47.76
C LYS A 569 18.16 18.07 48.03
N GLU A 570 18.70 16.86 47.96
CA GLU A 570 18.04 15.64 48.36
C GLU A 570 17.63 15.67 49.83
N PRO A 571 16.36 15.39 50.17
CA PRO A 571 16.02 14.94 51.51
C PRO A 571 16.24 13.42 51.57
N GLY A 572 17.14 13.00 52.44
CA GLY A 572 17.41 11.59 52.70
C GLY A 572 16.17 10.85 53.19
N PHE A 573 15.73 9.90 52.39
CA PHE A 573 14.75 8.91 52.79
C PHE A 573 15.44 7.55 53.00
N LYS A 574 15.35 7.04 54.22
CA LYS A 574 15.76 5.66 54.56
C LYS A 574 14.78 4.69 53.90
N ALA A 575 15.32 3.78 53.12
CA ALA A 575 14.57 2.69 52.54
C ALA A 575 14.08 1.72 53.62
N ASP A 576 12.81 1.48 53.66
CA ASP A 576 12.18 0.37 54.41
C ASP A 576 11.75 -0.73 53.41
N ASP A 577 12.46 -1.83 53.46
CA ASP A 577 12.47 -2.94 52.49
C ASP A 577 11.28 -3.87 52.59
N ARG A 578 10.03 -3.42 52.77
CA ARG A 578 8.89 -4.34 52.92
C ARG A 578 7.69 -4.13 52.01
N ASN A 579 7.79 -3.34 50.93
CA ASN A 579 6.60 -3.08 50.08
C ASN A 579 6.80 -3.20 48.56
N ILE A 580 7.82 -3.90 48.08
CA ILE A 580 8.05 -4.08 46.63
C ILE A 580 7.31 -5.28 46.01
N THR A 581 6.59 -6.08 46.80
CA THR A 581 5.89 -7.28 46.28
C THR A 581 4.39 -7.10 46.03
N LYS A 582 3.84 -5.88 46.13
CA LYS A 582 2.41 -5.62 45.87
C LYS A 582 2.10 -4.74 44.65
N ALA A 583 3.10 -4.17 44.00
CA ALA A 583 2.88 -3.28 42.83
C ALA A 583 2.89 -3.97 41.46
N VAL A 584 3.22 -5.27 41.36
CA VAL A 584 3.27 -6.01 40.08
C VAL A 584 1.98 -6.82 39.81
N ARG A 585 1.00 -6.81 40.71
CA ARG A 585 -0.29 -7.48 40.51
C ARG A 585 -1.47 -6.54 40.14
N GLY A 586 -1.21 -5.24 39.97
CA GLY A 586 -2.22 -4.23 39.63
C GLY A 586 -2.40 -3.94 38.14
N SER A 587 -1.50 -4.40 37.27
CA SER A 587 -1.57 -4.10 35.83
C SER A 587 -2.27 -5.16 34.97
N GLU A 588 -2.60 -6.32 35.51
CA GLU A 588 -3.33 -7.37 34.78
C GLU A 588 -4.86 -7.32 34.98
N ILE A 589 -5.36 -6.48 35.89
CA ILE A 589 -6.82 -6.36 36.15
C ILE A 589 -7.47 -5.24 35.34
N LEU A 590 -6.68 -4.37 34.68
CA LEU A 590 -7.23 -3.28 33.85
C LEU A 590 -7.42 -3.64 32.36
N GLN A 591 -7.04 -4.85 31.92
CA GLN A 591 -7.31 -5.32 30.55
C GLN A 591 -8.51 -6.27 30.43
N ALA A 592 -9.15 -6.67 31.53
CA ALA A 592 -10.30 -7.58 31.52
C ALA A 592 -11.66 -6.90 31.69
N SER A 593 -11.72 -5.58 31.87
CA SER A 593 -13.00 -4.86 32.11
C SER A 593 -13.53 -4.08 30.89
N TYR A 594 -12.97 -4.27 29.69
CA TYR A 594 -13.44 -3.59 28.46
C TYR A 594 -14.14 -4.53 27.45
N LEU A 595 -14.53 -5.74 27.86
CA LEU A 595 -15.16 -6.72 26.95
C LEU A 595 -16.56 -7.21 27.42
N GLU A 596 -17.23 -6.47 28.29
CA GLU A 596 -18.65 -6.70 28.57
C GLU A 596 -19.41 -5.37 28.58
N ALA A 597 -19.67 -4.84 27.37
CA ALA A 597 -20.75 -3.89 27.13
C ALA A 597 -21.80 -4.64 26.31
N GLU A 598 -22.90 -4.94 26.96
CA GLU A 598 -24.10 -5.61 26.46
C GLU A 598 -24.56 -5.03 25.12
N ALA A 599 -24.83 -5.91 24.17
CA ALA A 599 -25.50 -5.59 22.92
C ALA A 599 -26.94 -5.10 23.23
N PRO A 600 -27.42 -4.00 22.62
CA PRO A 600 -28.80 -3.58 22.81
C PRO A 600 -29.75 -4.59 22.18
N GLU A 601 -30.74 -5.00 22.97
CA GLU A 601 -31.87 -5.85 22.59
C GLU A 601 -32.52 -5.39 21.27
N LYS A 602 -32.59 -6.30 20.31
CA LYS A 602 -33.38 -6.15 19.09
C LYS A 602 -34.87 -6.11 19.46
N LYS A 603 -35.46 -4.93 19.60
CA LYS A 603 -36.91 -4.78 19.58
C LYS A 603 -37.42 -5.13 18.18
N ASN A 604 -38.10 -6.26 18.09
CA ASN A 604 -38.93 -6.64 16.96
C ASN A 604 -40.06 -5.64 16.78
N ILE A 605 -39.93 -4.71 15.83
CA ILE A 605 -41.02 -3.86 15.39
C ILE A 605 -41.86 -4.69 14.40
N ARG A 606 -43.06 -5.11 14.88
CA ARG A 606 -44.09 -5.72 14.03
C ARG A 606 -44.64 -4.64 13.07
N TRP A 607 -44.63 -4.91 11.79
CA TRP A 607 -45.12 -4.05 10.70
C TRP A 607 -46.66 -3.87 10.66
N SER A 608 -47.39 -4.21 11.69
CA SER A 608 -48.86 -4.15 11.78
C SER A 608 -49.42 -2.84 12.36
N GLN A 609 -48.61 -1.80 12.56
CA GLN A 609 -49.08 -0.51 13.10
C GLN A 609 -48.98 0.70 12.19
N LEU A 610 -48.69 0.51 10.91
CA LEU A 610 -48.89 1.55 9.90
C LEU A 610 -50.14 1.14 9.08
N GLY A 611 -51.27 1.69 9.48
CA GLY A 611 -52.55 1.44 8.80
C GLY A 611 -52.54 1.90 7.35
N LEU A 612 -52.52 0.93 6.45
CA LEU A 612 -52.99 1.07 5.08
C LEU A 612 -53.89 -0.15 4.81
N ALA A 613 -55.11 0.20 4.49
CA ALA A 613 -56.25 -0.66 4.30
C ALA A 613 -56.03 -1.79 3.29
N ASP A 614 -56.50 -2.94 3.68
CA ASP A 614 -56.77 -4.14 2.89
C ASP A 614 -57.60 -3.85 1.65
N GLN A 615 -57.06 -4.19 0.47
CA GLN A 615 -57.87 -4.61 -0.69
C GLN A 615 -57.17 -5.79 -1.35
N GLY A 616 -57.83 -6.93 -1.18
CA GLY A 616 -57.39 -8.19 -1.71
C GLY A 616 -57.36 -8.23 -3.25
N LEU A 617 -56.41 -8.97 -3.76
CA LEU A 617 -56.54 -9.73 -5.00
C LEU A 617 -55.54 -10.90 -5.01
N SER A 618 -56.11 -12.01 -5.35
CA SER A 618 -55.57 -13.37 -5.46
C SER A 618 -54.50 -13.57 -6.53
N SER A 619 -53.63 -14.52 -6.22
CA SER A 619 -52.94 -15.48 -7.13
C SER A 619 -52.20 -14.95 -8.34
N GLY A 620 -50.86 -15.11 -8.30
CA GLY A 620 -50.12 -15.66 -9.42
C GLY A 620 -49.77 -14.70 -10.55
N THR A 621 -48.59 -14.12 -10.54
CA THR A 621 -47.73 -14.06 -11.76
C THR A 621 -46.41 -13.38 -11.44
N ARG A 622 -45.30 -14.04 -11.71
CA ARG A 622 -43.94 -13.46 -11.71
C ARG A 622 -43.84 -12.41 -12.82
N VAL A 623 -43.66 -11.15 -12.49
CA VAL A 623 -43.32 -10.14 -13.48
C VAL A 623 -41.83 -9.78 -13.31
N ARG A 624 -41.02 -10.18 -14.28
CA ARG A 624 -39.69 -9.65 -14.53
C ARG A 624 -39.84 -8.28 -15.16
N THR A 625 -39.52 -7.23 -14.46
CA THR A 625 -39.38 -5.89 -15.03
C THR A 625 -37.94 -5.71 -15.56
N LYS A 626 -37.77 -5.84 -16.86
CA LYS A 626 -36.64 -5.32 -17.62
C LYS A 626 -36.94 -3.83 -17.89
N ALA A 627 -36.23 -2.92 -17.27
CA ALA A 627 -36.22 -1.52 -17.69
C ALA A 627 -35.34 -1.39 -18.94
N LYS A 628 -35.98 -1.19 -20.10
CA LYS A 628 -35.34 -0.75 -21.35
C LYS A 628 -35.33 0.77 -21.35
N LEU A 629 -34.17 1.38 -21.23
CA LEU A 629 -33.97 2.79 -21.59
C LEU A 629 -34.03 2.90 -23.11
N ARG A 630 -35.06 3.61 -23.58
CA ARG A 630 -35.26 3.99 -24.99
C ARG A 630 -34.67 5.40 -25.19
N LEU A 631 -33.59 5.50 -25.95
CA LEU A 631 -33.10 6.74 -26.50
C LEU A 631 -34.13 7.25 -27.53
N VAL A 632 -34.71 8.43 -27.29
CA VAL A 632 -35.50 9.15 -28.28
C VAL A 632 -34.54 10.09 -29.00
N GLY A 633 -34.25 9.80 -30.26
CA GLY A 633 -33.63 10.74 -31.17
C GLY A 633 -34.67 11.77 -31.62
N SER A 634 -34.31 13.03 -31.56
CA SER A 634 -35.04 14.09 -32.27
C SER A 634 -34.29 14.43 -33.56
N THR A 635 -34.89 14.09 -34.67
CA THR A 635 -34.71 14.79 -35.94
C THR A 635 -35.66 15.98 -35.95
N ASP A 636 -35.12 17.18 -36.07
CA ASP A 636 -35.31 18.25 -37.05
C ASP A 636 -34.49 19.48 -36.62
#